data_371acf7c47a68cad1536f02acf9dbb01
#
_entry.id   371acf7c47a68cad1536f02acf9dbb01
#
_cell.length_a   1.000
_cell.length_b   1.000
_cell.length_c   1.000
_cell.angle_alpha   90.00
_cell.angle_beta   90.00
_cell.angle_gamma   90.00
#
_symmetry.space_group_name_H-M   'P 1'
#
loop_
_entity.id
_entity.type
_entity.pdbx_description
1 polymer ?
#
loop_
_entity_poly.entity_id
_entity_poly.type
_entity_poly.pdbx_seq_one_letter_code
_entity_poly.pdbx_strand_id
1 'polypeptide(L)'
;MKNLIRKFSDIHLTDLPQVGGKNASLGEMFSELSAQGVRVPDGFATTALAFWEFLDTNRLRQPLIELMNQLDKNQFTNLGAIGEKARKLILDAHLPDNLAHSIIKGYRELDGMTDQFAVAVRSSATAEDLPQASFAGQHESYLNIRGTEQLLIAVRKCYASLYTDRAIKYREDNGFAHDRIALSVGVQKMVRSDLACSGVGFTLEPESGFRDIVHLSGVWGLGENIVQGTVTPDEFFVFKPTLRKNKKAIIQKKLGEKEKTMVYSPDAHSKSAVVNTSSPPDKRVQFVLGDDEIEQLARWALIIEAHYGKPMDIEWAKDGESGELFIVQARPETVHSQRNPYRITSYKINKKGITLATGQAIGNKVATGVARLLPSPKEADKLKPGEIVVTSITSPDWDPVLKKAAAIVTDKGGRTSHASIVARELGVPAVVGCGNALQNIRDGETITVSCCEGKTGYIYRGKLEVQQLDYDFSDLQKPEHTKAMLIVGDPDQAFKLSFYPNDGVGLMRMEFIITHFIQAHPMALIKFDRLKDDKTKAQIEALTHHYPKKELYFVDKLAQGIATIAAAFYPKDVIVRMSDFKTNEYANLLGGKAFEPAEENPMLGFRGASRYYHERYQQAFKLECEAIKSVRNEMGLTNVKVMIPFCRTVEEGRKVIDAMKANGLDRDLDPGLEIYVMAEIPSNVLLAEAFAGLFDGFSIGSNDLTQLALGIDRDSAIVSSLFNEQNDAVKQLIGMAIRKAHHAGAKIGLCGQAPSDFPEFAQFLVQQGIDSISFNPDALVKGIENIKKAEERTILSV
;
A
#
# COMPACT_ATOMS: atom_id res chain seq x y z
N MET A 1 9.65 -21.31 -44.44
CA MET A 1 10.62 -21.63 -43.36
C MET A 1 9.84 -21.70 -42.07
N LYS A 2 10.10 -22.68 -41.19
CA LYS A 2 9.46 -22.73 -39.88
C LYS A 2 9.89 -21.52 -39.05
N ASN A 3 8.98 -20.72 -38.50
CA ASN A 3 9.31 -19.59 -37.64
C ASN A 3 9.71 -20.10 -36.24
N LEU A 4 11.04 -20.37 -36.04
CA LEU A 4 11.57 -20.85 -34.75
C LEU A 4 11.78 -19.72 -33.74
N ILE A 5 11.96 -18.48 -34.23
CA ILE A 5 12.05 -17.26 -33.42
C ILE A 5 11.11 -16.19 -33.99
N ARG A 6 10.66 -15.27 -33.13
CA ARG A 6 9.88 -14.07 -33.50
C ARG A 6 10.42 -12.85 -32.77
N LYS A 7 10.55 -11.71 -33.45
CA LYS A 7 10.94 -10.44 -32.83
C LYS A 7 9.79 -9.89 -31.99
N PHE A 8 10.05 -9.11 -30.96
CA PHE A 8 8.99 -8.47 -30.18
C PHE A 8 8.12 -7.55 -31.03
N SER A 9 8.67 -6.91 -32.06
CA SER A 9 7.92 -6.12 -33.03
C SER A 9 6.82 -6.88 -33.77
N ASP A 10 6.91 -8.22 -33.84
CA ASP A 10 6.03 -9.08 -34.62
C ASP A 10 5.15 -9.97 -33.72
N ILE A 11 5.20 -9.74 -32.40
CA ILE A 11 4.47 -10.53 -31.39
C ILE A 11 3.32 -9.71 -30.83
N HIS A 12 2.14 -10.33 -30.76
CA HIS A 12 0.92 -9.79 -30.18
C HIS A 12 0.33 -10.76 -29.14
N LEU A 13 -0.67 -10.29 -28.36
CA LEU A 13 -1.35 -11.12 -27.35
C LEU A 13 -1.97 -12.40 -27.93
N THR A 14 -2.39 -12.38 -29.17
CA THR A 14 -2.94 -13.55 -29.90
C THR A 14 -1.90 -14.65 -30.11
N ASP A 15 -0.61 -14.35 -29.98
CA ASP A 15 0.49 -15.28 -30.14
C ASP A 15 0.86 -16.05 -28.85
N LEU A 16 0.13 -15.82 -27.75
CA LEU A 16 0.33 -16.49 -26.45
C LEU A 16 0.53 -18.02 -26.61
N PRO A 17 -0.25 -18.77 -27.40
CA PRO A 17 -0.03 -20.20 -27.59
C PRO A 17 1.31 -20.55 -28.23
N GLN A 18 1.96 -19.60 -28.92
CA GLN A 18 3.22 -19.79 -29.62
C GLN A 18 4.43 -19.31 -28.81
N VAL A 19 4.31 -18.23 -28.04
CA VAL A 19 5.46 -17.58 -27.38
C VAL A 19 5.31 -17.49 -25.85
N GLY A 20 4.21 -17.97 -25.28
CA GLY A 20 3.92 -17.90 -23.84
C GLY A 20 3.49 -16.51 -23.38
N GLY A 21 2.92 -16.42 -22.17
CA GLY A 21 2.27 -15.20 -21.66
C GLY A 21 3.22 -14.01 -21.54
N LYS A 22 4.40 -14.19 -20.93
CA LYS A 22 5.38 -13.11 -20.75
C LYS A 22 5.85 -12.51 -22.06
N ASN A 23 6.21 -13.36 -23.03
CA ASN A 23 6.70 -12.89 -24.32
C ASN A 23 5.59 -12.27 -25.16
N ALA A 24 4.37 -12.78 -25.07
CA ALA A 24 3.20 -12.19 -25.73
C ALA A 24 2.93 -10.77 -25.18
N SER A 25 2.98 -10.61 -23.86
CA SER A 25 2.81 -9.29 -23.22
C SER A 25 3.93 -8.31 -23.56
N LEU A 26 5.20 -8.75 -23.58
CA LEU A 26 6.33 -7.91 -23.97
C LEU A 26 6.22 -7.46 -25.43
N GLY A 27 5.90 -8.40 -26.35
CA GLY A 27 5.72 -8.07 -27.75
C GLY A 27 4.57 -7.11 -27.98
N GLU A 28 3.42 -7.33 -27.38
CA GLU A 28 2.26 -6.44 -27.42
C GLU A 28 2.61 -5.01 -26.95
N MET A 29 3.29 -4.88 -25.79
CA MET A 29 3.70 -3.56 -25.29
C MET A 29 4.71 -2.90 -26.24
N PHE A 30 5.65 -3.68 -26.80
CA PHE A 30 6.67 -3.16 -27.73
C PHE A 30 6.02 -2.67 -29.03
N SER A 31 5.12 -3.45 -29.63
CA SER A 31 4.48 -3.14 -30.92
C SER A 31 3.42 -2.04 -30.78
N GLU A 32 2.57 -2.09 -29.75
CA GLU A 32 1.35 -1.24 -29.66
C GLU A 32 1.53 -0.01 -28.75
N LEU A 33 2.36 -0.10 -27.70
CA LEU A 33 2.46 0.98 -26.70
C LEU A 33 3.72 1.86 -26.85
N SER A 34 4.71 1.47 -27.67
CA SER A 34 5.89 2.30 -27.94
C SER A 34 5.51 3.65 -28.57
N ALA A 35 4.51 3.68 -29.46
CA ALA A 35 3.98 4.90 -30.04
C ALA A 35 3.32 5.83 -29.03
N GLN A 36 2.88 5.33 -27.87
CA GLN A 36 2.33 6.08 -26.76
C GLN A 36 3.39 6.47 -25.71
N GLY A 37 4.68 6.22 -26.02
CA GLY A 37 5.82 6.61 -25.21
C GLY A 37 6.24 5.60 -24.14
N VAL A 38 5.60 4.41 -24.05
CA VAL A 38 6.02 3.33 -23.17
C VAL A 38 7.27 2.67 -23.74
N ARG A 39 8.39 2.72 -23.02
CA ARG A 39 9.62 2.10 -23.48
C ARG A 39 9.72 0.65 -22.98
N VAL A 40 9.94 -0.26 -23.90
CA VAL A 40 10.19 -1.68 -23.64
C VAL A 40 11.52 -2.05 -24.29
N PRO A 41 12.44 -2.74 -23.59
CA PRO A 41 13.69 -3.17 -24.22
C PRO A 41 13.42 -4.13 -25.37
N ASP A 42 14.13 -3.94 -26.49
CA ASP A 42 14.00 -4.80 -27.67
C ASP A 42 14.43 -6.24 -27.39
N GLY A 43 13.89 -7.17 -28.18
CA GLY A 43 14.15 -8.59 -28.00
C GLY A 43 13.47 -9.49 -29.04
N PHE A 44 13.64 -10.77 -28.84
CA PHE A 44 12.95 -11.80 -29.59
C PHE A 44 12.57 -12.98 -28.68
N ALA A 45 11.67 -13.83 -29.15
CA ALA A 45 11.28 -15.06 -28.44
C ALA A 45 11.44 -16.28 -29.34
N THR A 46 11.88 -17.41 -28.76
CA THR A 46 11.72 -18.71 -29.43
C THR A 46 10.25 -19.11 -29.41
N THR A 47 9.80 -19.92 -30.34
CA THR A 47 8.40 -20.36 -30.38
C THR A 47 8.21 -21.73 -29.70
N ALA A 48 6.96 -22.06 -29.35
CA ALA A 48 6.58 -23.41 -28.91
C ALA A 48 7.02 -24.50 -29.91
N LEU A 49 6.98 -24.16 -31.22
CA LEU A 49 7.46 -25.05 -32.26
C LEU A 49 8.97 -25.36 -32.11
N ALA A 50 9.76 -24.35 -31.75
CA ALA A 50 11.20 -24.53 -31.50
C ALA A 50 11.47 -25.47 -30.32
N PHE A 51 10.66 -25.38 -29.24
CA PHE A 51 10.75 -26.30 -28.10
C PHE A 51 10.42 -27.73 -28.48
N TRP A 52 9.33 -27.93 -29.24
CA TRP A 52 8.96 -29.27 -29.71
C TRP A 52 9.98 -29.84 -30.70
N GLU A 53 10.53 -29.05 -31.59
CA GLU A 53 11.57 -29.49 -32.54
C GLU A 53 12.87 -29.88 -31.79
N PHE A 54 13.22 -29.15 -30.71
CA PHE A 54 14.33 -29.52 -29.84
C PHE A 54 14.12 -30.88 -29.18
N LEU A 55 12.93 -31.14 -28.63
CA LEU A 55 12.61 -32.44 -28.00
C LEU A 55 12.57 -33.58 -29.02
N ASP A 56 12.00 -33.36 -30.21
CA ASP A 56 11.87 -34.38 -31.26
C ASP A 56 13.23 -34.78 -31.84
N THR A 57 14.06 -33.80 -32.16
CA THR A 57 15.40 -34.05 -32.74
C THR A 57 16.25 -34.88 -31.79
N ASN A 58 16.11 -34.63 -30.49
CA ASN A 58 16.85 -35.37 -29.45
C ASN A 58 16.09 -36.62 -28.93
N ARG A 59 14.91 -36.94 -29.49
CA ARG A 59 14.04 -38.05 -29.08
C ARG A 59 13.70 -38.05 -27.59
N LEU A 60 13.49 -36.86 -27.01
CA LEU A 60 13.28 -36.66 -25.57
C LEU A 60 11.80 -36.75 -25.11
N ARG A 61 10.82 -36.61 -26.03
CA ARG A 61 9.40 -36.58 -25.62
C ARG A 61 9.00 -37.82 -24.83
N GLN A 62 9.26 -38.99 -25.41
CA GLN A 62 8.83 -40.25 -24.79
C GLN A 62 9.56 -40.51 -23.46
N PRO A 63 10.89 -40.36 -23.31
CA PRO A 63 11.58 -40.48 -22.03
C PRO A 63 11.07 -39.50 -20.95
N LEU A 64 10.73 -38.26 -21.31
CA LEU A 64 10.18 -37.29 -20.36
C LEU A 64 8.78 -37.67 -19.90
N ILE A 65 7.91 -38.14 -20.80
CA ILE A 65 6.59 -38.65 -20.43
C ILE A 65 6.70 -39.84 -19.49
N GLU A 66 7.58 -40.80 -19.77
CA GLU A 66 7.80 -41.98 -18.93
C GLU A 66 8.31 -41.60 -17.54
N LEU A 67 9.17 -40.56 -17.42
CA LEU A 67 9.61 -40.04 -16.13
C LEU A 67 8.44 -39.41 -15.36
N MET A 68 7.62 -38.59 -16.01
CA MET A 68 6.47 -37.95 -15.35
C MET A 68 5.41 -38.98 -14.92
N ASN A 69 5.25 -40.10 -15.65
CA ASN A 69 4.35 -41.19 -15.25
C ASN A 69 4.83 -41.96 -14.00
N GLN A 70 6.14 -41.88 -13.66
CA GLN A 70 6.69 -42.47 -12.45
C GLN A 70 6.55 -41.59 -11.20
N LEU A 71 6.02 -40.37 -11.36
CA LEU A 71 5.86 -39.43 -10.27
C LEU A 71 4.84 -39.96 -9.24
N ASP A 72 5.22 -39.93 -7.97
CA ASP A 72 4.27 -40.11 -6.87
C ASP A 72 3.39 -38.85 -6.75
N LYS A 73 2.22 -38.89 -7.38
CA LYS A 73 1.29 -37.72 -7.46
C LYS A 73 0.58 -37.42 -6.14
N ASN A 74 0.61 -38.33 -5.16
CA ASN A 74 -0.07 -38.14 -3.89
C ASN A 74 0.85 -37.47 -2.84
N GLN A 75 2.06 -37.98 -2.66
CA GLN A 75 2.98 -37.54 -1.63
C GLN A 75 4.23 -36.80 -2.18
N PHE A 76 4.46 -36.88 -3.50
CA PHE A 76 5.62 -36.27 -4.17
C PHE A 76 6.97 -36.70 -3.61
N THR A 77 7.05 -37.94 -3.07
CA THR A 77 8.24 -38.47 -2.39
C THR A 77 9.44 -38.61 -3.33
N ASN A 78 9.22 -38.79 -4.65
CA ASN A 78 10.26 -38.96 -5.65
C ASN A 78 10.43 -37.74 -6.58
N LEU A 79 9.76 -36.60 -6.29
CA LEU A 79 9.72 -35.42 -7.15
C LEU A 79 11.13 -34.88 -7.49
N GLY A 80 12.00 -34.73 -6.49
CA GLY A 80 13.35 -34.24 -6.69
C GLY A 80 14.19 -35.13 -7.62
N ALA A 81 14.10 -36.45 -7.44
CA ALA A 81 14.82 -37.41 -8.27
C ALA A 81 14.32 -37.46 -9.72
N ILE A 82 12.99 -37.37 -9.91
CA ILE A 82 12.35 -37.31 -11.24
C ILE A 82 12.72 -36.00 -11.94
N GLY A 83 12.58 -34.85 -11.25
CA GLY A 83 12.90 -33.54 -11.77
C GLY A 83 14.38 -33.42 -12.19
N GLU A 84 15.32 -33.92 -11.36
CA GLU A 84 16.74 -33.92 -11.67
C GLU A 84 17.08 -34.73 -12.93
N LYS A 85 16.49 -35.94 -13.04
CA LYS A 85 16.66 -36.77 -14.25
C LYS A 85 16.13 -36.08 -15.51
N ALA A 86 14.93 -35.46 -15.42
CA ALA A 86 14.35 -34.76 -16.55
C ALA A 86 15.18 -33.55 -16.98
N ARG A 87 15.64 -32.72 -16.02
CA ARG A 87 16.52 -31.59 -16.28
C ARG A 87 17.84 -32.03 -16.91
N LYS A 88 18.43 -33.12 -16.43
CA LYS A 88 19.67 -33.67 -16.99
C LYS A 88 19.51 -34.07 -18.44
N LEU A 89 18.43 -34.78 -18.82
CA LEU A 89 18.15 -35.13 -20.21
C LEU A 89 18.13 -33.91 -21.13
N ILE A 90 17.54 -32.78 -20.69
CA ILE A 90 17.46 -31.56 -21.49
C ILE A 90 18.81 -30.85 -21.57
N LEU A 91 19.55 -30.79 -20.47
CA LEU A 91 20.86 -30.10 -20.41
C LEU A 91 21.93 -30.83 -21.21
N ASP A 92 21.87 -32.15 -21.30
CA ASP A 92 22.83 -32.99 -22.06
C ASP A 92 22.48 -33.00 -23.57
N ALA A 93 21.28 -32.54 -23.96
CA ALA A 93 20.84 -32.53 -25.36
C ALA A 93 21.44 -31.36 -26.16
N HIS A 94 21.55 -31.55 -27.47
CA HIS A 94 22.05 -30.52 -28.39
C HIS A 94 20.92 -29.70 -28.99
N LEU A 95 21.11 -28.37 -29.08
CA LEU A 95 20.21 -27.52 -29.85
C LEU A 95 20.31 -27.87 -31.33
N PRO A 96 19.20 -28.09 -32.05
CA PRO A 96 19.24 -28.29 -33.50
C PRO A 96 19.94 -27.14 -34.21
N ASP A 97 20.77 -27.42 -35.22
CA ASP A 97 21.59 -26.41 -35.90
C ASP A 97 20.80 -25.23 -36.46
N ASN A 98 19.63 -25.51 -37.03
CA ASN A 98 18.70 -24.49 -37.53
C ASN A 98 18.14 -23.59 -36.42
N LEU A 99 17.87 -24.14 -35.26
CA LEU A 99 17.42 -23.38 -34.10
C LEU A 99 18.56 -22.53 -33.50
N ALA A 100 19.72 -23.14 -33.30
CA ALA A 100 20.89 -22.44 -32.80
C ALA A 100 21.29 -21.28 -33.75
N HIS A 101 21.26 -21.50 -35.04
CA HIS A 101 21.54 -20.47 -36.05
C HIS A 101 20.49 -19.32 -35.99
N SER A 102 19.20 -19.66 -35.85
CA SER A 102 18.16 -18.66 -35.74
C SER A 102 18.31 -17.79 -34.47
N ILE A 103 18.65 -18.40 -33.32
CA ILE A 103 18.89 -17.67 -32.05
C ILE A 103 20.08 -16.75 -32.16
N ILE A 104 21.21 -17.24 -32.70
CA ILE A 104 22.44 -16.45 -32.91
C ILE A 104 22.17 -15.27 -33.85
N LYS A 105 21.42 -15.49 -34.91
CA LYS A 105 21.05 -14.43 -35.86
C LYS A 105 20.19 -13.38 -35.16
N GLY A 106 19.17 -13.78 -34.41
CA GLY A 106 18.31 -12.86 -33.64
C GLY A 106 19.09 -12.05 -32.64
N TYR A 107 20.04 -12.67 -31.93
CA TYR A 107 20.91 -11.98 -30.96
C TYR A 107 21.75 -10.91 -31.64
N ARG A 108 22.46 -11.24 -32.74
CA ARG A 108 23.29 -10.28 -33.47
C ARG A 108 22.51 -9.11 -34.05
N GLU A 109 21.26 -9.35 -34.47
CA GLU A 109 20.41 -8.29 -35.03
C GLU A 109 19.98 -7.26 -33.98
N LEU A 110 19.98 -7.60 -32.67
CA LEU A 110 19.58 -6.67 -31.61
C LEU A 110 20.58 -5.52 -31.37
N ASP A 111 21.86 -5.70 -31.70
CA ASP A 111 22.92 -4.71 -31.39
C ASP A 111 23.86 -4.42 -32.55
N GLY A 112 23.32 -4.40 -33.75
CA GLY A 112 24.12 -4.03 -34.94
C GLY A 112 25.23 -5.00 -35.27
N MET A 113 25.03 -6.30 -34.99
CA MET A 113 25.96 -7.41 -35.35
C MET A 113 27.15 -7.62 -34.40
N THR A 114 27.14 -7.04 -33.18
CA THR A 114 28.12 -7.34 -32.14
C THR A 114 27.74 -8.59 -31.33
N ASP A 115 28.72 -9.26 -30.71
CA ASP A 115 28.49 -10.47 -29.91
C ASP A 115 28.73 -10.22 -28.39
N GLN A 116 28.82 -8.98 -27.96
CA GLN A 116 29.30 -8.65 -26.59
C GLN A 116 28.34 -7.92 -25.70
N PHE A 117 27.11 -7.62 -26.12
CA PHE A 117 26.13 -6.95 -25.28
C PHE A 117 25.37 -7.94 -24.37
N ALA A 118 24.86 -7.44 -23.26
CA ALA A 118 24.16 -8.24 -22.27
C ALA A 118 22.68 -8.40 -22.62
N VAL A 119 22.17 -9.63 -22.43
CA VAL A 119 20.74 -9.94 -22.54
C VAL A 119 20.22 -10.65 -21.29
N ALA A 120 18.93 -10.48 -21.03
CA ALA A 120 18.16 -11.33 -20.13
C ALA A 120 17.55 -12.47 -20.94
N VAL A 121 17.71 -13.71 -20.45
CA VAL A 121 17.14 -14.90 -21.07
C VAL A 121 16.10 -15.46 -20.10
N ARG A 122 14.84 -15.39 -20.50
CA ARG A 122 13.68 -15.66 -19.63
C ARG A 122 12.78 -16.73 -20.21
N SER A 123 12.33 -17.67 -19.39
CA SER A 123 11.34 -18.65 -19.79
C SER A 123 9.93 -18.07 -19.76
N SER A 124 9.08 -18.48 -20.74
CA SER A 124 7.68 -18.14 -20.87
C SER A 124 6.89 -19.37 -21.31
N ALA A 125 6.09 -19.92 -20.41
CA ALA A 125 5.30 -21.12 -20.71
C ALA A 125 4.00 -20.77 -21.46
N THR A 126 3.58 -21.67 -22.37
CA THR A 126 2.34 -21.48 -23.14
C THR A 126 1.06 -21.61 -22.29
N ALA A 127 1.18 -22.09 -21.05
CA ALA A 127 0.09 -22.12 -20.06
C ALA A 127 0.28 -21.07 -18.96
N GLU A 128 1.22 -20.13 -19.11
CA GLU A 128 1.49 -19.07 -18.15
C GLU A 128 0.52 -17.89 -18.32
N ASP A 129 0.16 -17.21 -17.21
CA ASP A 129 -0.73 -16.04 -17.17
C ASP A 129 -2.18 -16.32 -17.68
N LEU A 130 -2.66 -17.53 -17.46
CA LEU A 130 -4.07 -17.85 -17.66
C LEU A 130 -4.94 -17.18 -16.55
N PRO A 131 -6.22 -16.81 -16.83
CA PRO A 131 -7.07 -16.10 -15.89
C PRO A 131 -7.26 -16.76 -14.51
N GLN A 132 -6.97 -18.06 -14.41
CA GLN A 132 -7.19 -18.86 -13.20
C GLN A 132 -5.89 -19.45 -12.61
N ALA A 133 -4.73 -19.20 -13.22
CA ALA A 133 -3.48 -19.83 -12.82
C ALA A 133 -2.28 -18.92 -13.11
N SER A 134 -1.65 -18.42 -12.05
CA SER A 134 -0.40 -17.62 -12.12
C SER A 134 0.80 -18.54 -11.93
N PHE A 135 1.70 -18.59 -12.92
CA PHE A 135 3.01 -19.26 -12.82
C PHE A 135 4.09 -18.38 -12.14
N ALA A 136 3.68 -17.40 -11.34
CA ALA A 136 4.61 -16.50 -10.69
C ALA A 136 5.72 -17.24 -9.93
N GLY A 137 6.98 -16.90 -10.21
CA GLY A 137 8.14 -17.49 -9.55
C GLY A 137 8.47 -18.95 -9.89
N GLN A 138 7.73 -19.59 -10.83
CA GLN A 138 7.94 -21.03 -11.16
C GLN A 138 9.09 -21.25 -12.13
N HIS A 139 9.48 -20.25 -12.92
CA HIS A 139 10.48 -20.36 -13.98
C HIS A 139 11.72 -19.49 -13.70
N GLU A 140 12.81 -19.82 -14.38
CA GLU A 140 14.10 -19.18 -14.16
C GLU A 140 14.37 -18.07 -15.17
N SER A 141 15.11 -17.04 -14.72
CA SER A 141 15.65 -15.97 -15.55
C SER A 141 17.16 -15.92 -15.40
N TYR A 142 17.85 -15.76 -16.51
CA TYR A 142 19.31 -15.64 -16.55
C TYR A 142 19.67 -14.23 -17.03
N LEU A 143 20.31 -13.46 -16.16
CA LEU A 143 20.66 -12.07 -16.39
C LEU A 143 22.12 -11.93 -16.80
N ASN A 144 22.44 -10.82 -17.50
CA ASN A 144 23.80 -10.49 -17.95
C ASN A 144 24.45 -11.60 -18.78
N ILE A 145 23.66 -12.25 -19.65
CA ILE A 145 24.21 -13.26 -20.59
C ILE A 145 24.88 -12.53 -21.76
N ARG A 146 26.12 -12.86 -22.02
CA ARG A 146 26.95 -12.29 -23.10
C ARG A 146 27.54 -13.35 -23.99
N GLY A 147 27.58 -13.08 -25.29
CA GLY A 147 28.13 -13.98 -26.30
C GLY A 147 27.20 -15.13 -26.67
N THR A 148 27.38 -15.63 -27.87
CA THR A 148 26.50 -16.64 -28.48
C THR A 148 26.55 -17.99 -27.76
N GLU A 149 27.70 -18.42 -27.26
CA GLU A 149 27.84 -19.69 -26.53
C GLU A 149 27.02 -19.68 -25.23
N GLN A 150 27.18 -18.62 -24.39
CA GLN A 150 26.46 -18.49 -23.13
C GLN A 150 24.98 -18.33 -23.38
N LEU A 151 24.55 -17.65 -24.43
CA LEU A 151 23.18 -17.53 -24.84
C LEU A 151 22.54 -18.91 -25.11
N LEU A 152 23.18 -19.75 -25.91
CA LEU A 152 22.68 -21.08 -26.24
C LEU A 152 22.61 -22.00 -25.00
N ILE A 153 23.58 -21.86 -24.07
CA ILE A 153 23.52 -22.53 -22.77
C ILE A 153 22.33 -22.05 -21.93
N ALA A 154 22.10 -20.73 -21.87
CA ALA A 154 20.98 -20.15 -21.13
C ALA A 154 19.62 -20.58 -21.70
N VAL A 155 19.48 -20.66 -23.01
CA VAL A 155 18.24 -21.18 -23.66
C VAL A 155 17.95 -22.62 -23.25
N ARG A 156 18.96 -23.52 -23.24
CA ARG A 156 18.80 -24.90 -22.76
C ARG A 156 18.43 -24.95 -21.28
N LYS A 157 19.06 -24.13 -20.44
CA LYS A 157 18.71 -24.00 -19.04
C LYS A 157 17.24 -23.53 -18.85
N CYS A 158 16.79 -22.57 -19.66
CA CYS A 158 15.37 -22.17 -19.67
C CYS A 158 14.47 -23.37 -20.01
N TYR A 159 14.78 -24.15 -21.06
CA TYR A 159 14.01 -25.35 -21.38
C TYR A 159 14.00 -26.37 -20.23
N ALA A 160 15.11 -26.54 -19.55
CA ALA A 160 15.22 -27.42 -18.39
C ALA A 160 14.38 -26.93 -17.19
N SER A 161 14.16 -25.61 -17.06
CA SER A 161 13.39 -25.04 -15.95
C SER A 161 11.93 -25.48 -15.92
N LEU A 162 11.38 -25.96 -17.05
CA LEU A 162 10.05 -26.57 -17.09
C LEU A 162 9.95 -27.82 -16.21
N TYR A 163 11.07 -28.47 -15.89
CA TYR A 163 11.16 -29.66 -15.07
C TYR A 163 11.83 -29.41 -13.72
N THR A 164 11.78 -28.19 -13.18
CA THR A 164 12.05 -27.92 -11.78
C THR A 164 10.97 -28.54 -10.91
N ASP A 165 11.32 -28.93 -9.70
CA ASP A 165 10.39 -29.59 -8.78
C ASP A 165 9.11 -28.75 -8.58
N ARG A 166 9.27 -27.45 -8.42
CA ARG A 166 8.16 -26.48 -8.33
C ARG A 166 7.29 -26.44 -9.60
N ALA A 167 7.90 -26.42 -10.80
CA ALA A 167 7.17 -26.38 -12.05
C ALA A 167 6.40 -27.70 -12.34
N ILE A 168 6.98 -28.84 -11.99
CA ILE A 168 6.30 -30.15 -12.07
C ILE A 168 5.11 -30.17 -11.12
N LYS A 169 5.34 -29.85 -9.83
CA LYS A 169 4.28 -29.84 -8.83
C LYS A 169 3.15 -28.88 -9.17
N TYR A 170 3.47 -27.66 -9.66
CA TYR A 170 2.46 -26.69 -10.10
C TYR A 170 1.54 -27.26 -11.18
N ARG A 171 2.13 -27.93 -12.19
CA ARG A 171 1.33 -28.55 -13.27
C ARG A 171 0.40 -29.64 -12.74
N GLU A 172 0.90 -30.51 -11.84
CA GLU A 172 0.06 -31.53 -11.21
C GLU A 172 -1.06 -30.93 -10.37
N ASP A 173 -0.76 -29.93 -9.53
CA ASP A 173 -1.74 -29.24 -8.65
C ASP A 173 -2.88 -28.58 -9.46
N ASN A 174 -2.58 -28.11 -10.68
CA ASN A 174 -3.54 -27.45 -11.57
C ASN A 174 -4.11 -28.35 -12.70
N GLY A 175 -3.76 -29.63 -12.70
CA GLY A 175 -4.28 -30.59 -13.68
C GLY A 175 -3.77 -30.41 -15.11
N PHE A 176 -2.61 -29.75 -15.29
CA PHE A 176 -2.00 -29.57 -16.61
C PHE A 176 -1.22 -30.81 -17.05
N ALA A 177 -1.52 -31.31 -18.24
CA ALA A 177 -0.80 -32.43 -18.85
C ALA A 177 0.63 -32.01 -19.24
N HIS A 178 1.64 -32.77 -18.78
CA HIS A 178 3.06 -32.44 -18.98
C HIS A 178 3.51 -32.43 -20.45
N ASP A 179 2.83 -33.19 -21.28
CA ASP A 179 3.09 -33.37 -22.74
C ASP A 179 2.44 -32.29 -23.62
N ARG A 180 1.64 -31.40 -23.05
CA ARG A 180 0.91 -30.36 -23.80
C ARG A 180 1.45 -28.94 -23.56
N ILE A 181 2.32 -28.73 -22.59
CA ILE A 181 2.89 -27.43 -22.29
C ILE A 181 4.25 -27.29 -22.97
N ALA A 182 4.38 -26.26 -23.80
CA ALA A 182 5.64 -25.85 -24.39
C ALA A 182 6.25 -24.67 -23.63
N LEU A 183 7.54 -24.51 -23.79
CA LEU A 183 8.27 -23.36 -23.26
C LEU A 183 8.85 -22.53 -24.39
N SER A 184 8.52 -21.26 -24.39
CA SER A 184 9.19 -20.24 -25.18
C SER A 184 10.31 -19.59 -24.33
N VAL A 185 11.35 -19.12 -24.97
CA VAL A 185 12.45 -18.39 -24.32
C VAL A 185 12.54 -17.00 -24.91
N GLY A 186 12.31 -15.99 -24.09
CA GLY A 186 12.52 -14.59 -24.43
C GLY A 186 13.98 -14.20 -24.24
N VAL A 187 14.55 -13.56 -25.25
CA VAL A 187 15.89 -12.94 -25.22
C VAL A 187 15.69 -11.45 -25.35
N GLN A 188 15.91 -10.71 -24.27
CA GLN A 188 15.62 -9.29 -24.15
C GLN A 188 16.93 -8.52 -23.86
N LYS A 189 17.14 -7.36 -24.49
CA LYS A 189 18.26 -6.49 -24.20
C LYS A 189 18.23 -6.08 -22.72
N MET A 190 19.37 -6.21 -22.02
CA MET A 190 19.48 -5.80 -20.63
C MET A 190 19.41 -4.29 -20.48
N VAL A 191 18.60 -3.83 -19.54
CA VAL A 191 18.66 -2.45 -19.02
C VAL A 191 19.72 -2.41 -17.93
N ARG A 192 20.65 -1.47 -17.99
CA ARG A 192 21.78 -1.34 -17.07
C ARG A 192 21.34 -0.79 -15.69
N SER A 193 20.33 -1.40 -15.12
CA SER A 193 19.84 -1.03 -13.78
C SER A 193 20.82 -1.39 -12.67
N ASP A 194 21.80 -2.27 -12.93
CA ASP A 194 22.94 -2.50 -12.04
C ASP A 194 23.72 -1.22 -11.70
N LEU A 195 23.67 -0.21 -12.57
CA LEU A 195 24.27 1.11 -12.37
C LEU A 195 23.27 2.15 -11.82
N ALA A 196 21.99 1.84 -11.80
CA ALA A 196 20.91 2.73 -11.36
C ALA A 196 19.93 2.02 -10.39
N CYS A 197 18.69 1.81 -10.81
CA CYS A 197 17.63 1.26 -9.97
C CYS A 197 16.60 0.48 -10.81
N SER A 198 15.80 -0.31 -10.12
CA SER A 198 14.70 -1.05 -10.71
C SER A 198 13.61 -1.33 -9.68
N GLY A 199 12.48 -1.82 -10.12
CA GLY A 199 11.40 -2.09 -9.21
C GLY A 199 10.18 -2.74 -9.84
N VAL A 200 9.11 -2.77 -9.06
CA VAL A 200 7.80 -3.28 -9.46
C VAL A 200 6.74 -2.21 -9.26
N GLY A 201 5.60 -2.39 -9.90
CA GLY A 201 4.47 -1.50 -9.78
C GLY A 201 3.15 -2.24 -9.95
N PHE A 202 2.12 -1.76 -9.26
CA PHE A 202 0.76 -2.26 -9.37
C PHE A 202 -0.17 -1.12 -9.76
N THR A 203 -1.11 -1.38 -10.66
CA THR A 203 -2.12 -0.38 -11.02
C THR A 203 -3.33 -0.38 -10.06
N LEU A 204 -3.11 -0.86 -8.86
CA LEU A 204 -4.03 -0.78 -7.71
C LEU A 204 -3.20 -0.81 -6.41
N GLU A 205 -3.83 -0.51 -5.28
CA GLU A 205 -3.21 -0.71 -3.96
C GLU A 205 -3.28 -2.22 -3.60
N PRO A 206 -2.12 -2.90 -3.44
CA PRO A 206 -2.07 -4.36 -3.41
C PRO A 206 -2.63 -5.02 -2.14
N GLU A 207 -2.92 -4.27 -1.06
CA GLU A 207 -3.50 -4.83 0.17
C GLU A 207 -5.03 -4.76 0.18
N SER A 208 -5.58 -3.61 -0.20
CA SER A 208 -7.03 -3.37 -0.20
C SER A 208 -7.70 -3.66 -1.54
N GLY A 209 -6.96 -3.57 -2.64
CA GLY A 209 -7.49 -3.61 -4.00
C GLY A 209 -8.05 -2.26 -4.47
N PHE A 210 -7.70 -1.16 -3.80
CA PHE A 210 -8.18 0.17 -4.19
C PHE A 210 -7.63 0.57 -5.55
N ARG A 211 -8.53 0.87 -6.51
CA ARG A 211 -8.19 0.97 -7.94
C ARG A 211 -7.62 2.30 -8.40
N ASP A 212 -7.84 3.37 -7.66
CA ASP A 212 -7.43 4.72 -8.08
C ASP A 212 -5.99 5.07 -7.69
N ILE A 213 -5.17 4.07 -7.38
CA ILE A 213 -3.75 4.21 -7.04
C ILE A 213 -2.89 3.44 -8.05
N VAL A 214 -1.73 4.03 -8.40
CA VAL A 214 -0.56 3.29 -8.86
C VAL A 214 0.41 3.19 -7.70
N HIS A 215 0.74 1.97 -7.28
CA HIS A 215 1.75 1.69 -6.26
C HIS A 215 3.04 1.27 -6.93
N LEU A 216 4.12 2.01 -6.71
CA LEU A 216 5.46 1.70 -7.22
C LEU A 216 6.39 1.37 -6.06
N SER A 217 7.27 0.41 -6.27
CA SER A 217 8.36 0.09 -5.35
C SER A 217 9.68 0.04 -6.08
N GLY A 218 10.77 0.46 -5.42
CA GLY A 218 12.08 0.51 -6.06
C GLY A 218 13.26 0.23 -5.15
N VAL A 219 14.33 -0.34 -5.73
CA VAL A 219 15.62 -0.62 -5.08
C VAL A 219 16.77 -0.19 -5.97
N TRP A 220 17.95 0.01 -5.39
CA TRP A 220 19.16 0.19 -6.16
C TRP A 220 19.59 -1.13 -6.81
N GLY A 221 20.05 -1.05 -8.06
CA GLY A 221 20.55 -2.18 -8.83
C GLY A 221 19.43 -2.99 -9.51
N LEU A 222 19.71 -4.27 -9.74
CA LEU A 222 18.84 -5.22 -10.42
C LEU A 222 17.64 -5.60 -9.53
N GLY A 223 16.46 -5.79 -10.13
CA GLY A 223 15.16 -5.97 -9.46
C GLY A 223 14.96 -7.30 -8.74
N GLU A 224 15.88 -8.23 -8.86
CA GLU A 224 15.75 -9.56 -8.24
C GLU A 224 15.68 -9.49 -6.71
N ASN A 225 16.36 -8.51 -6.09
CA ASN A 225 16.28 -8.26 -4.65
C ASN A 225 14.88 -7.89 -4.16
N ILE A 226 14.08 -7.19 -4.96
CA ILE A 226 12.68 -6.85 -4.62
C ILE A 226 11.81 -8.10 -4.65
N VAL A 227 11.91 -8.87 -5.73
CA VAL A 227 11.12 -10.10 -5.92
C VAL A 227 11.44 -11.14 -4.84
N GLN A 228 12.72 -11.30 -4.52
CA GLN A 228 13.18 -12.19 -3.46
C GLN A 228 12.93 -11.65 -2.04
N GLY A 229 12.58 -10.36 -1.89
CA GLY A 229 12.37 -9.72 -0.59
C GLY A 229 13.63 -9.57 0.26
N THR A 230 14.81 -9.56 -0.37
CA THR A 230 16.10 -9.45 0.35
C THR A 230 16.38 -8.08 0.91
N VAL A 231 15.64 -7.07 0.47
CA VAL A 231 15.74 -5.67 0.89
C VAL A 231 14.35 -5.06 1.10
N THR A 232 14.28 -4.03 1.94
CA THR A 232 13.10 -3.17 2.09
C THR A 232 13.16 -2.05 1.04
N PRO A 233 12.25 -2.01 0.05
CA PRO A 233 12.28 -1.03 -1.04
C PRO A 233 11.74 0.34 -0.60
N ASP A 234 11.98 1.37 -1.42
CA ASP A 234 11.18 2.59 -1.42
C ASP A 234 9.78 2.28 -1.94
N GLU A 235 8.76 2.98 -1.42
CA GLU A 235 7.37 2.85 -1.88
C GLU A 235 6.80 4.22 -2.25
N PHE A 236 6.06 4.28 -3.35
CA PHE A 236 5.45 5.49 -3.89
C PHE A 236 3.99 5.21 -4.24
N PHE A 237 3.08 6.07 -3.79
CA PHE A 237 1.66 5.99 -4.07
C PHE A 237 1.25 7.18 -4.93
N VAL A 238 0.78 6.90 -6.13
CA VAL A 238 0.38 7.93 -7.11
C VAL A 238 -1.12 7.83 -7.35
N PHE A 239 -1.84 8.92 -7.13
CA PHE A 239 -3.29 8.98 -7.28
C PHE A 239 -3.69 9.25 -8.73
N LYS A 240 -4.33 8.27 -9.37
CA LYS A 240 -4.67 8.29 -10.80
C LYS A 240 -5.56 9.47 -11.22
N PRO A 241 -6.62 9.85 -10.48
CA PRO A 241 -7.47 10.97 -10.89
C PRO A 241 -6.75 12.31 -11.01
N THR A 242 -5.81 12.61 -10.10
CA THR A 242 -5.06 13.87 -10.15
C THR A 242 -3.89 13.80 -11.12
N LEU A 243 -3.30 12.61 -11.33
CA LEU A 243 -2.31 12.38 -12.39
C LEU A 243 -2.89 12.69 -13.79
N ARG A 244 -4.13 12.23 -14.06
CA ARG A 244 -4.83 12.54 -15.32
C ARG A 244 -5.10 14.05 -15.51
N LYS A 245 -5.15 14.81 -14.42
CA LYS A 245 -5.33 16.28 -14.42
C LYS A 245 -4.00 17.05 -14.42
N ASN A 246 -2.87 16.37 -14.58
CA ASN A 246 -1.53 16.95 -14.52
C ASN A 246 -1.27 17.75 -13.22
N LYS A 247 -1.77 17.25 -12.09
CA LYS A 247 -1.47 17.76 -10.76
C LYS A 247 -0.34 16.93 -10.14
N LYS A 248 0.27 17.42 -9.06
CA LYS A 248 1.22 16.64 -8.25
C LYS A 248 0.49 15.43 -7.67
N ALA A 249 0.67 14.28 -8.32
CA ALA A 249 -0.16 13.12 -8.06
C ALA A 249 0.42 12.16 -7.02
N ILE A 250 1.66 12.37 -6.60
CA ILE A 250 2.34 11.56 -5.58
C ILE A 250 1.78 11.92 -4.21
N ILE A 251 0.94 11.04 -3.65
CA ILE A 251 0.27 11.29 -2.36
C ILE A 251 1.04 10.70 -1.17
N GLN A 252 1.96 9.76 -1.39
CA GLN A 252 2.80 9.21 -0.33
C GLN A 252 4.14 8.72 -0.89
N LYS A 253 5.21 8.98 -0.13
CA LYS A 253 6.55 8.42 -0.35
C LYS A 253 7.07 7.82 0.95
N LYS A 254 7.58 6.58 0.89
CA LYS A 254 8.21 5.89 2.01
C LYS A 254 9.60 5.44 1.63
N LEU A 255 10.58 5.88 2.38
CA LEU A 255 11.96 5.48 2.20
C LEU A 255 12.18 4.08 2.75
N GLY A 256 12.76 3.19 1.92
CA GLY A 256 13.20 1.87 2.32
C GLY A 256 14.63 1.84 2.83
N GLU A 257 15.00 0.78 3.54
CA GLU A 257 16.36 0.64 4.07
C GLU A 257 17.40 0.34 2.98
N LYS A 258 17.01 -0.36 1.92
CA LYS A 258 17.83 -0.68 0.74
C LYS A 258 19.27 -1.09 1.07
N GLU A 259 19.43 -1.99 2.03
CA GLU A 259 20.74 -2.39 2.59
C GLU A 259 21.70 -3.00 1.57
N LYS A 260 21.14 -3.61 0.52
CA LYS A 260 21.89 -4.31 -0.51
C LYS A 260 21.53 -3.82 -1.91
N THR A 261 22.52 -3.81 -2.78
CA THR A 261 22.38 -3.52 -4.21
C THR A 261 22.85 -4.74 -4.98
N MET A 262 22.06 -5.24 -5.91
CA MET A 262 22.46 -6.30 -6.81
C MET A 262 23.06 -5.71 -8.08
N VAL A 263 24.31 -6.10 -8.38
CA VAL A 263 25.07 -5.61 -9.52
C VAL A 263 25.64 -6.76 -10.33
N TYR A 264 26.14 -6.49 -11.52
CA TYR A 264 26.90 -7.49 -12.29
C TYR A 264 28.16 -7.91 -11.52
N SER A 265 28.49 -9.20 -11.59
CA SER A 265 29.72 -9.71 -11.01
C SER A 265 30.93 -9.03 -11.67
N PRO A 266 31.85 -8.45 -10.89
CA PRO A 266 33.12 -7.94 -11.45
C PRO A 266 34.06 -9.05 -11.89
N ASP A 267 33.88 -10.29 -11.41
CA ASP A 267 34.65 -11.46 -11.78
C ASP A 267 33.98 -12.19 -12.95
N ALA A 268 34.65 -12.13 -14.14
CA ALA A 268 34.19 -12.80 -15.35
C ALA A 268 34.15 -14.33 -15.23
N HIS A 269 34.84 -14.91 -14.24
CA HIS A 269 34.90 -16.36 -13.98
C HIS A 269 33.94 -16.77 -12.82
N SER A 270 33.19 -15.83 -12.28
CA SER A 270 32.22 -16.11 -11.21
C SER A 270 31.16 -17.12 -11.70
N LYS A 271 30.78 -18.04 -10.79
CA LYS A 271 29.67 -18.97 -11.04
C LYS A 271 28.32 -18.27 -11.22
N SER A 272 28.20 -17.04 -10.69
CA SER A 272 27.02 -16.19 -10.84
C SER A 272 27.37 -14.92 -11.62
N ALA A 273 26.57 -14.60 -12.62
CA ALA A 273 26.71 -13.36 -13.40
C ALA A 273 26.34 -12.09 -12.60
N VAL A 274 25.71 -12.22 -11.45
CA VAL A 274 25.27 -11.13 -10.58
C VAL A 274 25.64 -11.40 -9.11
N VAL A 275 25.90 -10.34 -8.35
CA VAL A 275 26.28 -10.41 -6.93
C VAL A 275 25.58 -9.32 -6.12
N ASN A 276 25.31 -9.59 -4.84
CA ASN A 276 24.84 -8.60 -3.90
C ASN A 276 26.01 -7.90 -3.20
N THR A 277 26.01 -6.58 -3.23
CA THR A 277 26.94 -5.71 -2.48
C THR A 277 26.18 -4.90 -1.44
N SER A 278 26.86 -4.42 -0.39
CA SER A 278 26.25 -3.46 0.55
C SER A 278 26.01 -2.12 -0.15
N SER A 279 24.80 -1.58 0.01
CA SER A 279 24.48 -0.24 -0.51
C SER A 279 25.27 0.81 0.25
N PRO A 280 25.88 1.80 -0.43
CA PRO A 280 26.54 2.93 0.21
C PRO A 280 25.57 3.67 1.14
N PRO A 281 26.03 4.14 2.33
CA PRO A 281 25.19 4.82 3.32
C PRO A 281 24.42 6.03 2.75
N ASP A 282 25.05 6.82 1.89
CA ASP A 282 24.45 7.97 1.21
C ASP A 282 23.31 7.58 0.27
N LYS A 283 23.44 6.46 -0.45
CA LYS A 283 22.36 5.93 -1.30
C LYS A 283 21.19 5.36 -0.50
N ARG A 284 21.44 4.78 0.66
CA ARG A 284 20.37 4.21 1.51
C ARG A 284 19.37 5.27 1.98
N VAL A 285 19.84 6.49 2.14
CA VAL A 285 19.04 7.63 2.61
C VAL A 285 18.44 8.47 1.49
N GLN A 286 18.56 8.06 0.24
CA GLN A 286 17.97 8.72 -0.93
C GLN A 286 16.89 7.84 -1.55
N PHE A 287 15.84 8.46 -2.09
CA PHE A 287 14.87 7.76 -2.93
C PHE A 287 15.54 7.33 -4.24
N VAL A 288 15.17 6.15 -4.73
CA VAL A 288 15.72 5.60 -5.99
C VAL A 288 15.20 6.33 -7.23
N LEU A 289 14.06 7.03 -7.13
CA LEU A 289 13.42 7.79 -8.20
C LEU A 289 13.15 9.24 -7.76
N GLY A 290 13.26 10.16 -8.72
CA GLY A 290 12.73 11.52 -8.62
C GLY A 290 11.23 11.58 -8.87
N ASP A 291 10.59 12.70 -8.50
CA ASP A 291 9.14 12.87 -8.62
C ASP A 291 8.67 12.76 -10.09
N ASP A 292 9.39 13.34 -11.04
CA ASP A 292 9.07 13.24 -12.47
C ASP A 292 9.14 11.80 -12.99
N GLU A 293 10.10 11.01 -12.51
CA GLU A 293 10.27 9.60 -12.88
C GLU A 293 9.15 8.72 -12.30
N ILE A 294 8.73 9.01 -11.06
CA ILE A 294 7.59 8.34 -10.43
C ILE A 294 6.31 8.60 -11.21
N GLU A 295 6.04 9.86 -11.57
CA GLU A 295 4.87 10.21 -12.36
C GLU A 295 4.92 9.64 -13.78
N GLN A 296 6.12 9.60 -14.39
CA GLN A 296 6.31 9.00 -15.73
C GLN A 296 5.96 7.50 -15.71
N LEU A 297 6.48 6.74 -14.75
CA LEU A 297 6.14 5.32 -14.58
C LEU A 297 4.64 5.13 -14.29
N ALA A 298 4.06 5.99 -13.47
CA ALA A 298 2.62 5.93 -13.18
C ALA A 298 1.77 6.22 -14.44
N ARG A 299 2.17 7.16 -15.30
CA ARG A 299 1.51 7.41 -16.60
C ARG A 299 1.59 6.18 -17.51
N TRP A 300 2.75 5.54 -17.59
CA TRP A 300 2.91 4.30 -18.35
C TRP A 300 2.04 3.17 -17.81
N ALA A 301 1.98 3.04 -16.48
CA ALA A 301 1.10 2.08 -15.81
C ALA A 301 -0.38 2.30 -16.19
N LEU A 302 -0.83 3.57 -16.29
CA LEU A 302 -2.19 3.89 -16.75
C LEU A 302 -2.43 3.53 -18.23
N ILE A 303 -1.44 3.76 -19.10
CA ILE A 303 -1.52 3.38 -20.52
C ILE A 303 -1.63 1.86 -20.64
N ILE A 304 -0.79 1.13 -19.90
CA ILE A 304 -0.80 -0.34 -19.88
C ILE A 304 -2.14 -0.85 -19.34
N GLU A 305 -2.60 -0.34 -18.19
CA GLU A 305 -3.91 -0.73 -17.61
C GLU A 305 -5.07 -0.49 -18.59
N ALA A 306 -5.08 0.66 -19.27
CA ALA A 306 -6.11 0.99 -20.23
C ALA A 306 -6.10 0.06 -21.45
N HIS A 307 -4.90 -0.29 -21.96
CA HIS A 307 -4.73 -1.20 -23.08
C HIS A 307 -5.23 -2.61 -22.76
N TYR A 308 -4.86 -3.14 -21.60
CA TYR A 308 -5.28 -4.49 -21.18
C TYR A 308 -6.69 -4.54 -20.57
N GLY A 309 -7.30 -3.39 -20.24
CA GLY A 309 -8.63 -3.27 -19.66
C GLY A 309 -8.79 -3.85 -18.24
N LYS A 310 -7.71 -4.05 -17.51
CA LYS A 310 -7.68 -4.66 -16.16
C LYS A 310 -6.47 -4.20 -15.37
N PRO A 311 -6.51 -4.34 -14.02
CA PRO A 311 -5.34 -4.04 -13.20
C PRO A 311 -4.13 -4.88 -13.58
N MET A 312 -2.96 -4.26 -13.52
CA MET A 312 -1.70 -4.83 -13.96
C MET A 312 -0.64 -4.79 -12.85
N ASP A 313 0.22 -5.79 -12.88
CA ASP A 313 1.49 -5.92 -12.17
C ASP A 313 2.59 -5.67 -13.20
N ILE A 314 3.48 -4.72 -12.96
CA ILE A 314 4.54 -4.31 -13.88
C ILE A 314 5.92 -4.41 -13.21
N GLU A 315 6.93 -4.77 -13.98
CA GLU A 315 8.34 -4.62 -13.60
C GLU A 315 8.96 -3.49 -14.42
N TRP A 316 9.73 -2.63 -13.77
CA TRP A 316 10.40 -1.50 -14.42
C TRP A 316 11.88 -1.44 -14.06
N ALA A 317 12.66 -0.81 -14.91
CA ALA A 317 14.09 -0.60 -14.70
C ALA A 317 14.52 0.76 -15.25
N LYS A 318 15.51 1.38 -14.59
CA LYS A 318 16.20 2.59 -15.06
C LYS A 318 17.57 2.20 -15.55
N ASP A 319 17.92 2.64 -16.74
CA ASP A 319 19.24 2.43 -17.32
C ASP A 319 20.24 3.44 -16.76
N GLY A 320 21.33 2.97 -16.18
CA GLY A 320 22.34 3.83 -15.57
C GLY A 320 23.29 4.51 -16.56
N GLU A 321 23.29 4.11 -17.83
CA GLU A 321 24.11 4.73 -18.89
C GLU A 321 23.32 5.84 -19.59
N SER A 322 22.07 5.57 -19.97
CA SER A 322 21.21 6.55 -20.67
C SER A 322 20.35 7.41 -19.72
N GLY A 323 20.11 6.95 -18.50
CA GLY A 323 19.15 7.54 -17.56
C GLY A 323 17.69 7.26 -17.87
N GLU A 324 17.40 6.48 -18.91
CA GLU A 324 16.05 6.20 -19.38
C GLU A 324 15.36 5.11 -18.56
N LEU A 325 14.03 5.25 -18.42
CA LEU A 325 13.16 4.25 -17.79
C LEU A 325 12.64 3.26 -18.84
N PHE A 326 12.41 2.02 -18.41
CA PHE A 326 11.85 0.94 -19.23
C PHE A 326 10.86 0.09 -18.43
N ILE A 327 9.82 -0.40 -19.09
CA ILE A 327 8.97 -1.50 -18.61
C ILE A 327 9.59 -2.80 -19.09
N VAL A 328 9.93 -3.69 -18.18
CA VAL A 328 10.63 -4.95 -18.50
C VAL A 328 9.74 -6.18 -18.41
N GLN A 329 8.55 -6.04 -17.81
CA GLN A 329 7.49 -7.05 -17.81
C GLN A 329 6.15 -6.38 -17.43
N ALA A 330 5.02 -6.91 -17.92
CA ALA A 330 3.68 -6.62 -17.42
C ALA A 330 2.82 -7.88 -17.46
N ARG A 331 1.98 -8.05 -16.43
CA ARG A 331 1.01 -9.15 -16.35
C ARG A 331 -0.27 -8.69 -15.63
N PRO A 332 -1.42 -9.35 -15.88
CA PRO A 332 -2.64 -9.07 -15.14
C PRO A 332 -2.48 -9.33 -13.64
N GLU A 333 -3.07 -8.45 -12.83
CA GLU A 333 -3.25 -8.70 -11.41
C GLU A 333 -4.40 -9.70 -11.19
N THR A 334 -4.20 -10.74 -10.38
CA THR A 334 -5.13 -11.86 -10.25
C THR A 334 -5.78 -11.98 -8.88
N VAL A 335 -5.25 -11.34 -7.84
CA VAL A 335 -5.71 -11.50 -6.44
C VAL A 335 -6.98 -10.70 -6.16
N HIS A 336 -7.00 -9.43 -6.56
CA HIS A 336 -8.11 -8.51 -6.27
C HIS A 336 -9.17 -8.43 -7.37
N SER A 337 -8.85 -8.88 -8.59
CA SER A 337 -9.77 -8.86 -9.73
C SER A 337 -11.04 -9.71 -9.51
N GLN A 338 -10.99 -10.69 -8.61
CA GLN A 338 -12.09 -11.63 -8.32
C GLN A 338 -12.84 -11.34 -7.01
N ARG A 339 -12.41 -10.35 -6.21
CA ARG A 339 -13.06 -10.03 -4.94
C ARG A 339 -14.38 -9.28 -5.14
N ASN A 340 -15.41 -9.68 -4.40
CA ASN A 340 -16.64 -8.90 -4.28
C ASN A 340 -16.37 -7.68 -3.39
N PRO A 341 -16.43 -6.45 -3.91
CA PRO A 341 -16.13 -5.24 -3.14
C PRO A 341 -17.17 -4.96 -2.04
N TYR A 342 -18.33 -5.59 -2.09
CA TYR A 342 -19.41 -5.43 -1.10
C TYR A 342 -19.30 -6.38 0.09
N ARG A 343 -18.36 -7.34 0.08
CA ARG A 343 -18.11 -8.24 1.20
C ARG A 343 -16.79 -7.92 1.86
N ILE A 344 -16.85 -7.46 3.10
CA ILE A 344 -15.68 -7.08 3.88
C ILE A 344 -15.65 -7.90 5.17
N THR A 345 -14.57 -8.67 5.34
CA THR A 345 -14.26 -9.31 6.63
C THR A 345 -13.27 -8.42 7.37
N SER A 346 -13.63 -8.02 8.57
CA SER A 346 -12.78 -7.27 9.49
C SER A 346 -12.46 -8.11 10.72
N TYR A 347 -11.30 -7.87 11.32
CA TYR A 347 -10.86 -8.54 12.54
C TYR A 347 -10.56 -7.48 13.60
N LYS A 348 -10.93 -7.76 14.85
CA LYS A 348 -10.67 -6.90 15.99
C LYS A 348 -10.04 -7.72 17.12
N ILE A 349 -8.94 -7.23 17.66
CA ILE A 349 -8.32 -7.78 18.86
C ILE A 349 -8.84 -7.00 20.06
N ASN A 350 -9.55 -7.66 20.97
CA ASN A 350 -10.16 -7.00 22.13
C ASN A 350 -9.12 -6.55 23.16
N LYS A 351 -8.08 -7.37 23.36
CA LYS A 351 -7.00 -7.06 24.30
C LYS A 351 -5.65 -7.42 23.68
N LYS A 352 -4.76 -6.45 23.54
CA LYS A 352 -3.40 -6.65 23.03
C LYS A 352 -2.57 -7.47 24.01
N GLY A 353 -1.73 -8.33 23.48
CA GLY A 353 -0.76 -9.14 24.22
C GLY A 353 0.63 -8.49 24.28
N ILE A 354 1.59 -9.27 24.78
CA ILE A 354 3.00 -8.88 24.73
C ILE A 354 3.45 -8.96 23.27
N THR A 355 3.91 -7.85 22.72
CA THR A 355 4.46 -7.80 21.36
C THR A 355 5.85 -8.40 21.33
N LEU A 356 6.04 -9.43 20.48
CA LEU A 356 7.32 -10.10 20.26
C LEU A 356 8.11 -9.44 19.12
N ALA A 357 7.42 -9.10 18.03
CA ALA A 357 8.00 -8.43 16.88
C ALA A 357 6.94 -7.64 16.12
N THR A 358 7.38 -6.70 15.29
CA THR A 358 6.54 -5.91 14.38
C THR A 358 7.18 -5.88 13.00
N GLY A 359 6.37 -5.73 11.96
CA GLY A 359 6.82 -5.63 10.58
C GLY A 359 5.73 -5.04 9.69
N GLN A 360 5.84 -5.21 8.39
CA GLN A 360 4.80 -4.79 7.44
C GLN A 360 3.68 -5.83 7.40
N ALA A 361 2.45 -5.41 7.60
CA ALA A 361 1.27 -6.25 7.49
C ALA A 361 0.95 -6.57 6.03
N ILE A 362 0.68 -7.85 5.74
CA ILE A 362 0.19 -8.34 4.47
C ILE A 362 -1.17 -8.98 4.68
N GLY A 363 -2.16 -8.45 3.99
CA GLY A 363 -3.57 -8.78 4.22
C GLY A 363 -4.14 -8.07 5.47
N ASN A 364 -5.30 -8.54 5.92
CA ASN A 364 -6.03 -7.93 7.04
C ASN A 364 -6.50 -8.95 8.09
N LYS A 365 -6.01 -10.19 8.00
CA LYS A 365 -6.41 -11.28 8.86
C LYS A 365 -5.59 -11.36 10.15
N VAL A 366 -6.10 -12.16 11.07
CA VAL A 366 -5.40 -12.58 12.27
C VAL A 366 -5.35 -14.09 12.29
N ALA A 367 -4.20 -14.67 12.62
CA ALA A 367 -4.05 -16.11 12.81
C ALA A 367 -3.31 -16.40 14.10
N THR A 368 -3.75 -17.44 14.81
CA THR A 368 -3.09 -17.95 16.01
C THR A 368 -2.63 -19.37 15.76
N GLY A 369 -1.39 -19.68 16.08
CA GLY A 369 -0.84 -21.02 15.90
C GLY A 369 0.50 -21.19 16.62
N VAL A 370 1.05 -22.38 16.50
CA VAL A 370 2.38 -22.70 17.02
C VAL A 370 3.44 -22.17 16.04
N ALA A 371 4.38 -21.40 16.53
CA ALA A 371 5.49 -20.90 15.74
C ALA A 371 6.47 -22.04 15.42
N ARG A 372 6.81 -22.13 14.13
CA ARG A 372 7.83 -23.06 13.64
C ARG A 372 8.96 -22.29 12.99
N LEU A 373 10.13 -22.28 13.65
CA LEU A 373 11.32 -21.62 13.15
C LEU A 373 11.98 -22.52 12.11
N LEU A 374 11.96 -22.09 10.85
CA LEU A 374 12.51 -22.85 9.74
C LEU A 374 13.63 -22.05 9.05
N PRO A 375 14.89 -22.51 9.12
CA PRO A 375 15.99 -21.81 8.43
C PRO A 375 16.01 -22.08 6.92
N SER A 376 15.36 -23.17 6.47
CA SER A 376 15.39 -23.61 5.06
C SER A 376 14.11 -24.37 4.69
N PRO A 377 13.66 -24.30 3.44
CA PRO A 377 12.52 -25.08 2.93
C PRO A 377 12.79 -26.60 2.97
N LYS A 378 14.04 -27.02 3.08
CA LYS A 378 14.41 -28.45 3.25
C LYS A 378 13.90 -29.06 4.55
N GLU A 379 13.52 -28.23 5.52
CA GLU A 379 12.97 -28.64 6.82
C GLU A 379 11.43 -28.61 6.83
N ALA A 380 10.81 -28.65 5.66
CA ALA A 380 9.34 -28.62 5.47
C ALA A 380 8.57 -29.65 6.30
N ASP A 381 9.19 -30.81 6.57
CA ASP A 381 8.58 -31.89 7.33
C ASP A 381 8.34 -31.53 8.81
N LYS A 382 9.03 -30.52 9.31
CA LYS A 382 8.82 -30.01 10.68
C LYS A 382 7.53 -29.18 10.80
N LEU A 383 7.01 -28.65 9.69
CA LEU A 383 5.79 -27.83 9.70
C LEU A 383 4.54 -28.70 9.61
N LYS A 384 3.67 -28.57 10.59
CA LYS A 384 2.34 -29.18 10.57
C LYS A 384 1.31 -28.21 10.02
N PRO A 385 0.23 -28.68 9.35
CA PRO A 385 -0.85 -27.83 8.92
C PRO A 385 -1.42 -26.97 10.06
N GLY A 386 -1.58 -25.67 9.83
CA GLY A 386 -2.09 -24.73 10.82
C GLY A 386 -1.02 -24.11 11.74
N GLU A 387 0.25 -24.50 11.63
CA GLU A 387 1.35 -23.83 12.32
C GLU A 387 1.78 -22.54 11.58
N ILE A 388 2.53 -21.68 12.25
CA ILE A 388 3.00 -20.39 11.73
C ILE A 388 4.47 -20.52 11.35
N VAL A 389 4.80 -20.24 10.11
CA VAL A 389 6.20 -20.22 9.64
C VAL A 389 6.88 -18.95 10.11
N VAL A 390 8.03 -19.09 10.76
CA VAL A 390 8.93 -18.00 11.13
C VAL A 390 10.29 -18.27 10.49
N THR A 391 10.74 -17.37 9.61
CA THR A 391 12.00 -17.55 8.87
C THR A 391 12.67 -16.21 8.59
N SER A 392 13.92 -16.25 8.15
CA SER A 392 14.61 -15.02 7.75
C SER A 392 14.02 -14.41 6.47
N ILE A 393 13.80 -15.23 5.46
CA ILE A 393 13.32 -14.84 4.13
C ILE A 393 12.73 -16.06 3.42
N THR A 394 11.84 -15.84 2.45
CA THR A 394 11.31 -16.91 1.60
C THR A 394 11.73 -16.73 0.13
N SER A 395 11.73 -17.82 -0.62
CA SER A 395 11.96 -17.92 -2.06
C SER A 395 10.91 -18.84 -2.67
N PRO A 396 10.77 -18.96 -3.98
CA PRO A 396 9.78 -19.85 -4.61
C PRO A 396 9.85 -21.32 -4.16
N ASP A 397 10.99 -21.77 -3.67
CA ASP A 397 11.15 -23.13 -3.12
C ASP A 397 10.36 -23.36 -1.82
N TRP A 398 9.88 -22.28 -1.18
CA TRP A 398 9.06 -22.35 0.02
C TRP A 398 7.57 -22.61 -0.26
N ASP A 399 7.09 -22.47 -1.51
CA ASP A 399 5.66 -22.59 -1.84
C ASP A 399 4.99 -23.85 -1.28
N PRO A 400 5.58 -25.05 -1.38
CA PRO A 400 4.98 -26.26 -0.79
C PRO A 400 4.86 -26.21 0.72
N VAL A 401 5.78 -25.49 1.39
CA VAL A 401 5.79 -25.29 2.85
C VAL A 401 4.71 -24.28 3.23
N LEU A 402 4.68 -23.12 2.56
CA LEU A 402 3.79 -22.01 2.89
C LEU A 402 2.31 -22.37 2.70
N LYS A 403 1.97 -23.28 1.79
CA LYS A 403 0.61 -23.81 1.63
C LYS A 403 0.03 -24.47 2.89
N LYS A 404 0.87 -24.95 3.81
CA LYS A 404 0.45 -25.56 5.08
C LYS A 404 0.34 -24.55 6.21
N ALA A 405 0.92 -23.37 6.06
CA ALA A 405 1.05 -22.37 7.11
C ALA A 405 -0.27 -21.64 7.37
N ALA A 406 -0.59 -21.38 8.64
CA ALA A 406 -1.69 -20.49 9.02
C ALA A 406 -1.31 -19.01 8.92
N ALA A 407 -0.03 -18.69 9.07
CA ALA A 407 0.53 -17.35 8.86
C ALA A 407 2.02 -17.43 8.50
N ILE A 408 2.56 -16.35 7.96
CA ILE A 408 3.97 -16.25 7.56
C ILE A 408 4.60 -15.06 8.28
N VAL A 409 5.77 -15.28 8.89
CA VAL A 409 6.57 -14.23 9.54
C VAL A 409 7.98 -14.26 8.97
N THR A 410 8.47 -13.10 8.48
CA THR A 410 9.85 -13.01 7.97
C THR A 410 10.59 -11.82 8.55
N ASP A 411 11.89 -12.00 8.83
CA ASP A 411 12.75 -10.89 9.27
C ASP A 411 13.07 -9.91 8.15
N LYS A 412 13.12 -10.39 6.91
CA LYS A 412 13.42 -9.59 5.71
C LYS A 412 12.27 -9.59 4.73
N GLY A 413 12.28 -8.59 3.86
CA GLY A 413 11.28 -8.44 2.80
C GLY A 413 10.33 -7.27 3.01
N GLY A 414 9.62 -6.92 1.96
CA GLY A 414 8.60 -5.86 1.93
C GLY A 414 7.32 -6.36 1.27
N ARG A 415 6.39 -5.45 0.97
CA ARG A 415 5.06 -5.74 0.41
C ARG A 415 5.08 -6.46 -0.94
N THR A 416 6.18 -6.38 -1.66
CA THR A 416 6.40 -6.99 -2.98
C THR A 416 7.28 -8.23 -2.94
N SER A 417 7.70 -8.67 -1.74
CA SER A 417 8.51 -9.87 -1.58
C SER A 417 7.72 -11.15 -1.87
N HIS A 418 8.44 -12.23 -2.14
CA HIS A 418 7.86 -13.56 -2.37
C HIS A 418 6.91 -13.99 -1.26
N ALA A 419 7.30 -13.83 0.02
CA ALA A 419 6.41 -14.09 1.17
C ALA A 419 5.09 -13.34 1.08
N SER A 420 5.14 -12.07 0.66
CA SER A 420 3.98 -11.20 0.53
C SER A 420 3.06 -11.61 -0.63
N ILE A 421 3.63 -11.97 -1.77
CA ILE A 421 2.88 -12.44 -2.93
C ILE A 421 2.14 -13.73 -2.60
N VAL A 422 2.86 -14.72 -2.06
CA VAL A 422 2.29 -16.02 -1.70
C VAL A 422 1.24 -15.90 -0.59
N ALA A 423 1.47 -15.05 0.42
CA ALA A 423 0.50 -14.81 1.48
C ALA A 423 -0.84 -14.27 0.92
N ARG A 424 -0.80 -13.34 -0.06
CA ARG A 424 -2.00 -12.83 -0.74
C ARG A 424 -2.70 -13.92 -1.56
N GLU A 425 -1.95 -14.71 -2.31
CA GLU A 425 -2.48 -15.82 -3.12
C GLU A 425 -3.15 -16.89 -2.25
N LEU A 426 -2.52 -17.24 -1.13
CA LEU A 426 -3.06 -18.21 -0.17
C LEU A 426 -4.16 -17.62 0.73
N GLY A 427 -4.29 -16.29 0.77
CA GLY A 427 -5.23 -15.60 1.65
C GLY A 427 -4.92 -15.74 3.15
N VAL A 428 -3.65 -15.94 3.51
CA VAL A 428 -3.18 -16.00 4.91
C VAL A 428 -2.51 -14.70 5.34
N PRO A 429 -2.54 -14.32 6.64
CA PRO A 429 -1.84 -13.13 7.08
C PRO A 429 -0.32 -13.36 7.05
N ALA A 430 0.43 -12.32 6.69
CA ALA A 430 1.87 -12.35 6.87
C ALA A 430 2.39 -11.03 7.46
N VAL A 431 3.44 -11.14 8.26
CA VAL A 431 4.19 -9.98 8.77
C VAL A 431 5.63 -10.11 8.27
N VAL A 432 6.05 -9.17 7.43
CA VAL A 432 7.34 -9.22 6.75
C VAL A 432 8.23 -8.05 7.16
N GLY A 433 9.56 -8.25 7.09
CA GLY A 433 10.50 -7.20 7.45
C GLY A 433 10.57 -6.92 8.96
N CYS A 434 10.43 -7.94 9.80
CA CYS A 434 10.43 -7.79 11.26
C CYS A 434 11.80 -7.43 11.83
N GLY A 435 12.88 -7.90 11.20
CA GLY A 435 14.25 -7.65 11.64
C GLY A 435 14.73 -8.46 12.85
N ASN A 436 13.83 -8.85 13.74
CA ASN A 436 14.16 -9.50 15.02
C ASN A 436 13.20 -10.63 15.42
N ALA A 437 12.33 -11.10 14.55
CA ALA A 437 11.34 -12.13 14.88
C ALA A 437 12.02 -13.47 15.27
N LEU A 438 13.05 -13.87 14.52
CA LEU A 438 13.82 -15.08 14.83
C LEU A 438 14.55 -15.04 16.17
N GLN A 439 14.83 -13.85 16.70
CA GLN A 439 15.50 -13.68 18.00
C GLN A 439 14.49 -13.71 19.17
N ASN A 440 13.28 -13.18 18.95
CA ASN A 440 12.29 -12.93 19.99
C ASN A 440 11.23 -14.04 20.11
N ILE A 441 11.04 -14.83 19.05
CA ILE A 441 10.08 -15.94 19.00
C ILE A 441 10.82 -17.25 19.21
N ARG A 442 10.25 -18.14 20.04
CA ARG A 442 10.81 -19.48 20.30
C ARG A 442 10.11 -20.53 19.44
N ASP A 443 10.88 -21.54 18.98
CA ASP A 443 10.26 -22.67 18.28
C ASP A 443 9.28 -23.40 19.20
N GLY A 444 8.09 -23.73 18.68
CA GLY A 444 7.02 -24.35 19.43
C GLY A 444 6.18 -23.42 20.33
N GLU A 445 6.50 -22.11 20.37
CA GLU A 445 5.72 -21.13 21.13
C GLU A 445 4.40 -20.82 20.42
N THR A 446 3.30 -20.73 21.17
CA THR A 446 2.03 -20.22 20.60
C THR A 446 2.10 -18.71 20.41
N ILE A 447 1.82 -18.24 19.21
CA ILE A 447 1.78 -16.81 18.87
C ILE A 447 0.51 -16.45 18.12
N THR A 448 0.15 -15.17 18.16
CA THR A 448 -0.90 -14.56 17.32
C THR A 448 -0.27 -13.54 16.36
N VAL A 449 -0.45 -13.76 15.08
CA VAL A 449 -0.02 -12.86 13.99
C VAL A 449 -1.19 -12.00 13.60
N SER A 450 -1.07 -10.69 13.75
CA SER A 450 -2.12 -9.70 13.48
C SER A 450 -1.73 -8.80 12.32
N CYS A 451 -2.57 -8.77 11.30
CA CYS A 451 -2.50 -7.84 10.17
C CYS A 451 -3.73 -6.89 10.11
N CYS A 452 -4.55 -6.85 11.17
CA CYS A 452 -5.78 -6.05 11.19
C CYS A 452 -5.61 -4.64 11.75
N GLU A 453 -4.40 -4.27 12.18
CA GLU A 453 -4.11 -3.04 12.92
C GLU A 453 -3.44 -1.96 12.04
N GLY A 454 -3.63 -1.98 10.74
CA GLY A 454 -3.06 -1.04 9.79
C GLY A 454 -1.92 -1.63 8.95
N LYS A 455 -1.01 -0.78 8.49
CA LYS A 455 0.15 -1.22 7.69
C LYS A 455 1.21 -1.93 8.53
N THR A 456 1.19 -1.73 9.86
CA THR A 456 2.06 -2.44 10.78
C THR A 456 1.42 -3.75 11.21
N GLY A 457 2.11 -4.85 10.97
CA GLY A 457 1.76 -6.17 11.48
C GLY A 457 2.42 -6.41 12.83
N TYR A 458 1.71 -7.11 13.70
CA TYR A 458 2.15 -7.40 15.06
C TYR A 458 2.19 -8.91 15.28
N ILE A 459 3.21 -9.36 15.96
CA ILE A 459 3.31 -10.73 16.48
C ILE A 459 3.20 -10.66 17.99
N TYR A 460 2.14 -11.26 18.53
CA TYR A 460 1.85 -11.28 19.95
C TYR A 460 2.14 -12.65 20.54
N ARG A 461 2.61 -12.68 21.80
CA ARG A 461 2.77 -13.90 22.57
C ARG A 461 1.42 -14.49 22.96
N GLY A 462 1.27 -15.79 22.76
CA GLY A 462 0.07 -16.53 23.15
C GLY A 462 -1.10 -16.39 22.20
N LYS A 463 -2.21 -17.03 22.58
CA LYS A 463 -3.49 -16.93 21.86
C LYS A 463 -4.24 -15.69 22.35
N LEU A 464 -4.58 -14.78 21.45
CA LEU A 464 -5.42 -13.63 21.73
C LEU A 464 -6.88 -13.91 21.37
N GLU A 465 -7.78 -13.18 22.03
CA GLU A 465 -9.20 -13.15 21.68
C GLU A 465 -9.42 -12.26 20.47
N VAL A 466 -9.87 -12.85 19.38
CA VAL A 466 -10.09 -12.19 18.09
C VAL A 466 -11.56 -12.27 17.74
N GLN A 467 -12.17 -11.14 17.47
CA GLN A 467 -13.51 -11.03 16.93
C GLN A 467 -13.42 -10.88 15.40
N GLN A 468 -14.08 -11.78 14.68
CA GLN A 468 -14.29 -11.65 13.24
C GLN A 468 -15.66 -11.00 12.99
N LEU A 469 -15.68 -9.98 12.13
CA LEU A 469 -16.87 -9.26 11.73
C LEU A 469 -16.98 -9.35 10.20
N ASP A 470 -18.00 -10.05 9.73
CA ASP A 470 -18.28 -10.19 8.29
C ASP A 470 -19.41 -9.22 7.91
N TYR A 471 -19.13 -8.34 6.97
CA TYR A 471 -20.08 -7.36 6.45
C TYR A 471 -20.41 -7.73 5.00
N ASP A 472 -21.68 -7.80 4.68
CA ASP A 472 -22.20 -7.86 3.30
C ASP A 472 -23.03 -6.60 3.05
N PHE A 473 -22.55 -5.76 2.16
CA PHE A 473 -23.19 -4.47 1.83
C PHE A 473 -24.03 -4.53 0.55
N SER A 474 -24.20 -5.75 -0.03
CA SER A 474 -24.89 -5.92 -1.31
C SER A 474 -26.31 -5.36 -1.32
N ASP A 475 -27.01 -5.47 -0.18
CA ASP A 475 -28.41 -5.04 -0.01
C ASP A 475 -28.57 -3.80 0.87
N LEU A 476 -27.44 -3.19 1.32
CA LEU A 476 -27.50 -2.04 2.21
C LEU A 476 -27.88 -0.77 1.44
N GLN A 477 -29.07 -0.28 1.70
CA GLN A 477 -29.54 1.01 1.17
C GLN A 477 -29.12 2.15 2.10
N LYS A 478 -28.56 3.21 1.52
CA LYS A 478 -28.19 4.42 2.26
C LYS A 478 -29.43 5.22 2.67
N PRO A 479 -29.35 6.04 3.75
CA PRO A 479 -30.35 7.05 4.07
C PRO A 479 -30.49 8.07 2.92
N GLU A 480 -31.67 8.69 2.81
CA GLU A 480 -31.96 9.65 1.72
C GLU A 480 -31.56 11.08 2.06
N HIS A 481 -31.69 11.49 3.31
CA HIS A 481 -31.53 12.88 3.77
C HIS A 481 -30.29 13.09 4.62
N THR A 482 -30.07 12.25 5.62
CA THR A 482 -28.94 12.39 6.55
C THR A 482 -27.72 11.60 6.07
N LYS A 483 -26.62 12.27 5.79
CA LYS A 483 -25.38 11.62 5.35
C LYS A 483 -24.74 10.79 6.47
N ALA A 484 -24.36 9.56 6.15
CA ALA A 484 -23.60 8.70 7.05
C ALA A 484 -22.10 8.79 6.70
N MET A 485 -21.34 9.48 7.53
CA MET A 485 -19.92 9.73 7.31
C MET A 485 -19.04 8.91 8.27
N LEU A 486 -17.75 8.85 7.99
CA LEU A 486 -16.77 8.18 8.82
C LEU A 486 -15.95 9.16 9.68
N ILE A 487 -15.50 8.68 10.83
CA ILE A 487 -14.41 9.28 11.61
C ILE A 487 -13.14 8.52 11.24
N VAL A 488 -12.15 9.20 10.66
CA VAL A 488 -10.89 8.59 10.21
C VAL A 488 -9.72 9.43 10.74
N GLY A 489 -8.79 8.78 11.43
CA GLY A 489 -7.54 9.44 11.88
C GLY A 489 -6.30 8.80 11.27
N ASP A 490 -6.36 7.48 10.99
CA ASP A 490 -5.25 6.68 10.51
C ASP A 490 -5.24 6.60 8.97
N PRO A 491 -4.25 7.21 8.28
CA PRO A 491 -4.12 7.11 6.82
C PRO A 491 -3.94 5.66 6.33
N ASP A 492 -3.36 4.80 7.15
CA ASP A 492 -3.08 3.41 6.79
C ASP A 492 -4.36 2.56 6.64
N GLN A 493 -5.46 2.99 7.26
CA GLN A 493 -6.78 2.35 7.13
C GLN A 493 -7.63 2.94 6.00
N ALA A 494 -7.23 4.08 5.44
CA ALA A 494 -8.10 4.89 4.58
C ALA A 494 -8.63 4.11 3.35
N PHE A 495 -7.75 3.44 2.60
CA PHE A 495 -8.16 2.69 1.41
C PHE A 495 -9.14 1.55 1.73
N LYS A 496 -8.91 0.84 2.84
CA LYS A 496 -9.82 -0.22 3.30
C LYS A 496 -11.17 0.35 3.72
N LEU A 497 -11.18 1.45 4.46
CA LEU A 497 -12.40 2.08 4.96
C LEU A 497 -13.23 2.72 3.84
N SER A 498 -12.61 3.12 2.74
CA SER A 498 -13.32 3.70 1.60
C SER A 498 -14.32 2.75 0.94
N PHE A 499 -14.13 1.43 1.08
CA PHE A 499 -15.06 0.41 0.59
C PHE A 499 -16.32 0.26 1.44
N TYR A 500 -16.32 0.78 2.68
CA TYR A 500 -17.53 0.81 3.49
C TYR A 500 -18.57 1.75 2.85
N PRO A 501 -19.87 1.49 3.00
CA PRO A 501 -20.90 2.37 2.49
C PRO A 501 -20.90 3.68 3.30
N ASN A 502 -20.37 4.75 2.72
CA ASN A 502 -20.17 6.04 3.39
C ASN A 502 -20.47 7.21 2.46
N ASP A 503 -20.64 8.39 3.02
CA ASP A 503 -20.81 9.66 2.31
C ASP A 503 -19.58 10.59 2.48
N GLY A 504 -18.45 10.06 2.93
CA GLY A 504 -17.20 10.76 3.13
C GLY A 504 -16.68 10.66 4.55
N VAL A 505 -15.80 11.56 4.92
CA VAL A 505 -15.17 11.66 6.23
C VAL A 505 -15.60 12.95 6.90
N GLY A 506 -16.45 12.84 7.94
CA GLY A 506 -16.94 14.01 8.68
C GLY A 506 -16.00 14.50 9.77
N LEU A 507 -15.04 13.67 10.19
CA LEU A 507 -13.96 14.06 11.07
C LEU A 507 -12.68 13.32 10.74
N MET A 508 -11.71 14.07 10.20
CA MET A 508 -10.32 13.62 10.12
C MET A 508 -9.50 14.34 11.19
N ARG A 509 -8.79 13.58 12.02
CA ARG A 509 -7.97 14.12 13.12
C ARG A 509 -6.50 14.20 12.71
N MET A 510 -5.96 15.43 12.60
CA MET A 510 -4.53 15.64 12.31
C MET A 510 -3.61 15.08 13.41
N GLU A 511 -4.08 15.06 14.64
CA GLU A 511 -3.31 14.63 15.81
C GLU A 511 -2.76 13.22 15.64
N PHE A 512 -3.50 12.33 15.00
CA PHE A 512 -3.02 10.99 14.74
C PHE A 512 -1.79 11.00 13.83
N ILE A 513 -1.83 11.79 12.75
CA ILE A 513 -0.71 11.93 11.81
C ILE A 513 0.48 12.57 12.51
N ILE A 514 0.25 13.64 13.29
CA ILE A 514 1.32 14.34 14.00
C ILE A 514 1.99 13.42 15.02
N THR A 515 1.22 12.64 15.78
CA THR A 515 1.76 11.77 16.83
C THR A 515 2.49 10.55 16.29
N HIS A 516 1.95 9.90 15.24
CA HIS A 516 2.47 8.61 14.78
C HIS A 516 3.44 8.72 13.61
N PHE A 517 3.25 9.70 12.72
CA PHE A 517 4.07 9.83 11.51
C PHE A 517 5.09 10.98 11.59
N ILE A 518 4.76 12.09 12.25
CA ILE A 518 5.67 13.23 12.39
C ILE A 518 6.49 13.12 13.67
N GLN A 519 5.85 12.82 14.80
CA GLN A 519 6.43 12.59 16.12
C GLN A 519 7.12 13.81 16.77
N ALA A 520 7.41 14.86 16.03
CA ALA A 520 8.10 16.05 16.50
C ALA A 520 7.16 17.25 16.64
N HIS A 521 7.37 18.05 17.67
CA HIS A 521 6.65 19.31 17.86
C HIS A 521 7.02 20.29 16.74
N PRO A 522 6.05 20.95 16.05
CA PRO A 522 6.36 21.82 14.92
C PRO A 522 7.29 22.97 15.27
N MET A 523 7.13 23.57 16.45
CA MET A 523 8.05 24.63 16.90
C MET A 523 9.46 24.12 17.18
N ALA A 524 9.65 22.84 17.53
CA ALA A 524 10.97 22.24 17.68
C ALA A 524 11.68 22.05 16.33
N LEU A 525 10.94 21.89 15.25
CA LEU A 525 11.49 21.85 13.89
C LEU A 525 11.87 23.26 13.42
N ILE A 526 11.02 24.26 13.67
CA ILE A 526 11.24 25.67 13.27
C ILE A 526 12.40 26.30 14.05
N LYS A 527 12.46 26.05 15.36
CA LYS A 527 13.45 26.64 16.28
C LYS A 527 14.42 25.58 16.80
N PHE A 528 14.85 24.69 15.93
CA PHE A 528 15.72 23.56 16.27
C PHE A 528 16.97 23.95 17.07
N ASP A 529 17.61 25.04 16.70
CA ASP A 529 18.84 25.52 17.37
C ASP A 529 18.63 25.93 18.84
N ARG A 530 17.38 26.22 19.23
CA ARG A 530 17.03 26.58 20.63
C ARG A 530 16.84 25.37 21.53
N LEU A 531 16.81 24.16 21.00
CA LEU A 531 16.75 22.94 21.81
C LEU A 531 18.04 22.75 22.57
N LYS A 532 17.94 22.39 23.86
CA LYS A 532 19.09 22.17 24.75
C LYS A 532 19.42 20.69 24.94
N ASP A 533 18.48 19.79 24.64
CA ASP A 533 18.66 18.35 24.83
C ASP A 533 19.24 17.71 23.57
N ASP A 534 20.50 17.27 23.66
CA ASP A 534 21.22 16.67 22.52
C ASP A 534 20.61 15.36 22.06
N LYS A 535 19.98 14.59 22.96
CA LYS A 535 19.29 13.36 22.58
C LYS A 535 18.07 13.65 21.69
N THR A 536 17.26 14.63 22.08
CA THR A 536 16.11 15.09 21.29
C THR A 536 16.58 15.67 19.95
N LYS A 537 17.67 16.43 19.92
CA LYS A 537 18.25 16.94 18.66
C LYS A 537 18.63 15.80 17.73
N ALA A 538 19.37 14.81 18.20
CA ALA A 538 19.78 13.66 17.41
C ALA A 538 18.58 12.87 16.86
N GLN A 539 17.52 12.72 17.64
CA GLN A 539 16.28 12.07 17.17
C GLN A 539 15.59 12.88 16.07
N ILE A 540 15.48 14.21 16.23
CA ILE A 540 14.89 15.07 15.20
C ILE A 540 15.76 15.07 13.93
N GLU A 541 17.08 15.11 14.05
CA GLU A 541 17.99 15.01 12.91
C GLU A 541 17.80 13.70 12.14
N ALA A 542 17.68 12.58 12.86
CA ALA A 542 17.41 11.28 12.23
C ALA A 542 16.10 11.25 11.46
N LEU A 543 15.05 11.93 11.94
CA LEU A 543 13.76 12.01 11.24
C LEU A 543 13.80 12.94 10.02
N THR A 544 14.63 14.00 10.08
CA THR A 544 14.58 15.11 9.11
C THR A 544 15.77 15.19 8.17
N HIS A 545 16.69 14.22 8.21
CA HIS A 545 17.96 14.27 7.48
C HIS A 545 17.84 14.36 5.94
N HIS A 546 16.69 13.95 5.38
CA HIS A 546 16.40 14.07 3.95
C HIS A 546 15.87 15.43 3.51
N TYR A 547 15.55 16.30 4.45
CA TYR A 547 14.92 17.57 4.17
C TYR A 547 15.92 18.71 4.27
N PRO A 548 15.98 19.62 3.29
CA PRO A 548 16.88 20.78 3.32
C PRO A 548 16.56 21.72 4.48
N LYS A 549 15.31 21.74 4.93
CA LYS A 549 14.82 22.46 6.11
C LYS A 549 13.92 21.54 6.92
N LYS A 550 14.09 21.52 8.24
CA LYS A 550 13.38 20.58 9.13
C LYS A 550 11.87 20.80 9.14
N GLU A 551 11.40 22.02 8.99
CA GLU A 551 9.97 22.36 8.89
C GLU A 551 9.29 21.76 7.66
N LEU A 552 10.01 21.56 6.54
CA LEU A 552 9.45 20.90 5.35
C LEU A 552 9.08 19.44 5.61
N TYR A 553 9.77 18.78 6.54
CA TYR A 553 9.39 17.44 7.00
C TYR A 553 7.97 17.43 7.57
N PHE A 554 7.62 18.42 8.40
CA PHE A 554 6.28 18.52 8.98
C PHE A 554 5.22 18.71 7.88
N VAL A 555 5.45 19.68 7.00
CA VAL A 555 4.51 20.00 5.90
C VAL A 555 4.30 18.78 5.00
N ASP A 556 5.38 18.13 4.58
CA ASP A 556 5.33 16.99 3.67
C ASP A 556 4.62 15.78 4.30
N LYS A 557 4.99 15.41 5.53
CA LYS A 557 4.36 14.26 6.22
C LYS A 557 2.89 14.51 6.55
N LEU A 558 2.54 15.72 6.95
CA LEU A 558 1.15 16.08 7.19
C LEU A 558 0.35 16.06 5.90
N ALA A 559 0.88 16.66 4.83
CA ALA A 559 0.26 16.65 3.51
C ALA A 559 0.04 15.22 2.98
N GLN A 560 1.05 14.34 3.10
CA GLN A 560 0.93 12.93 2.68
C GLN A 560 -0.17 12.19 3.46
N GLY A 561 -0.25 12.37 4.76
CA GLY A 561 -1.30 11.74 5.58
C GLY A 561 -2.70 12.22 5.20
N ILE A 562 -2.88 13.54 5.03
CA ILE A 562 -4.16 14.13 4.60
C ILE A 562 -4.50 13.66 3.17
N ALA A 563 -3.54 13.72 2.24
CA ALA A 563 -3.73 13.33 0.85
C ALA A 563 -4.11 11.86 0.70
N THR A 564 -3.53 10.97 1.51
CA THR A 564 -3.88 9.54 1.50
C THR A 564 -5.35 9.32 1.86
N ILE A 565 -5.84 9.98 2.93
CA ILE A 565 -7.26 9.89 3.31
C ILE A 565 -8.14 10.57 2.26
N ALA A 566 -7.77 11.77 1.79
CA ALA A 566 -8.54 12.49 0.80
C ALA A 566 -8.67 11.72 -0.53
N ALA A 567 -7.59 11.09 -0.99
CA ALA A 567 -7.58 10.26 -2.20
C ALA A 567 -8.47 9.02 -2.06
N ALA A 568 -8.43 8.35 -0.89
CA ALA A 568 -9.23 7.17 -0.62
C ALA A 568 -10.74 7.44 -0.69
N PHE A 569 -11.17 8.64 -0.32
CA PHE A 569 -12.58 9.03 -0.31
C PHE A 569 -13.00 9.95 -1.47
N TYR A 570 -12.06 10.31 -2.36
CA TYR A 570 -12.36 11.19 -3.50
C TYR A 570 -13.49 10.61 -4.38
N PRO A 571 -14.47 11.45 -4.85
CA PRO A 571 -14.63 12.89 -4.65
C PRO A 571 -15.45 13.30 -3.41
N LYS A 572 -15.77 12.38 -2.50
CA LYS A 572 -16.57 12.65 -1.28
C LYS A 572 -15.78 13.56 -0.34
N ASP A 573 -16.53 14.37 0.43
CA ASP A 573 -15.95 15.32 1.37
C ASP A 573 -15.07 14.64 2.44
N VAL A 574 -13.94 15.28 2.74
CA VAL A 574 -13.07 14.93 3.86
C VAL A 574 -12.85 16.18 4.70
N ILE A 575 -13.49 16.24 5.88
CA ILE A 575 -13.42 17.38 6.78
C ILE A 575 -12.24 17.19 7.72
N VAL A 576 -11.19 17.96 7.50
CA VAL A 576 -9.94 17.90 8.25
C VAL A 576 -9.99 18.88 9.41
N ARG A 577 -9.97 18.37 10.62
CA ARG A 577 -9.87 19.21 11.82
C ARG A 577 -8.43 19.65 12.00
N MET A 578 -8.21 20.97 12.10
CA MET A 578 -6.93 21.55 12.48
C MET A 578 -6.53 21.02 13.87
N SER A 579 -5.24 21.02 14.15
CA SER A 579 -4.70 20.34 15.36
C SER A 579 -5.28 20.90 16.66
N ASP A 580 -5.80 20.03 17.53
CA ASP A 580 -6.46 20.36 18.80
C ASP A 580 -5.77 19.69 19.99
N PHE A 581 -4.44 19.71 20.02
CA PHE A 581 -3.70 19.24 21.18
C PHE A 581 -3.80 20.20 22.36
N LYS A 582 -3.92 19.63 23.54
CA LYS A 582 -3.70 20.33 24.79
C LYS A 582 -2.20 20.56 25.02
N THR A 583 -1.84 21.52 25.89
CA THR A 583 -0.44 21.83 26.20
C THR A 583 0.36 20.62 26.69
N ASN A 584 -0.23 19.80 27.57
CA ASN A 584 0.38 18.57 28.06
C ASN A 584 0.57 17.50 26.98
N GLU A 585 -0.32 17.43 25.99
CA GLU A 585 -0.21 16.49 24.87
C GLU A 585 0.89 16.91 23.89
N TYR A 586 0.93 18.19 23.51
CA TYR A 586 2.01 18.74 22.69
C TYR A 586 3.38 18.65 23.36
N ALA A 587 3.43 18.82 24.69
CA ALA A 587 4.69 18.68 25.45
C ALA A 587 5.29 17.27 25.35
N ASN A 588 4.50 16.23 25.02
CA ASN A 588 4.96 14.85 24.88
C ASN A 588 5.59 14.56 23.51
N LEU A 589 5.39 15.43 22.51
CA LEU A 589 6.09 15.31 21.23
C LEU A 589 7.58 15.64 21.37
N LEU A 590 8.42 15.11 20.47
CA LEU A 590 9.85 15.41 20.48
C LEU A 590 10.11 16.91 20.46
N GLY A 591 10.80 17.40 21.48
CA GLY A 591 11.11 18.82 21.68
C GLY A 591 9.98 19.67 22.24
N GLY A 592 8.76 19.11 22.45
CA GLY A 592 7.58 19.87 22.86
C GLY A 592 7.68 20.57 24.22
N LYS A 593 8.33 19.93 25.19
CA LYS A 593 8.53 20.51 26.54
C LYS A 593 9.22 21.88 26.54
N ALA A 594 10.01 22.20 25.52
CA ALA A 594 10.71 23.46 25.41
C ALA A 594 9.80 24.62 24.95
N PHE A 595 8.61 24.34 24.37
CA PHE A 595 7.77 25.34 23.75
C PHE A 595 6.36 25.44 24.38
N GLU A 596 5.92 24.41 25.10
CA GLU A 596 4.62 24.39 25.73
C GLU A 596 4.64 24.95 27.15
N PRO A 597 3.67 25.84 27.52
CA PRO A 597 3.52 26.31 28.89
C PRO A 597 2.91 25.19 29.77
N ALA A 598 3.25 25.24 31.07
CA ALA A 598 2.53 24.45 32.05
C ALA A 598 1.21 25.16 32.41
N GLU A 599 0.09 24.44 32.34
CA GLU A 599 -1.22 24.94 32.66
C GLU A 599 -1.87 24.08 33.75
N GLU A 600 -2.59 24.69 34.68
CA GLU A 600 -3.35 23.96 35.71
C GLU A 600 -4.52 23.17 35.11
N ASN A 601 -5.18 23.72 34.08
CA ASN A 601 -6.29 23.06 33.37
C ASN A 601 -6.07 23.16 31.84
N PRO A 602 -5.28 22.26 31.24
CA PRO A 602 -5.03 22.24 29.80
C PRO A 602 -6.32 22.05 28.96
N MET A 603 -7.37 21.47 29.54
CA MET A 603 -8.63 21.25 28.85
C MET A 603 -9.34 22.56 28.47
N LEU A 604 -9.25 23.58 29.33
CA LEU A 604 -9.85 24.91 29.10
C LEU A 604 -8.81 25.97 28.68
N GLY A 605 -7.57 25.59 28.64
CA GLY A 605 -6.44 26.50 28.43
C GLY A 605 -6.11 26.81 26.97
N PHE A 606 -4.84 26.78 26.65
CA PHE A 606 -4.26 27.12 25.35
C PHE A 606 -4.39 25.97 24.35
N ARG A 607 -5.58 25.84 23.75
CA ARG A 607 -5.89 24.79 22.74
C ARG A 607 -6.79 25.34 21.62
N GLY A 608 -6.86 24.63 20.49
CA GLY A 608 -7.72 24.93 19.36
C GLY A 608 -7.45 26.33 18.79
N ALA A 609 -8.51 27.03 18.42
CA ALA A 609 -8.49 28.33 17.74
C ALA A 609 -7.52 29.35 18.36
N SER A 610 -7.44 29.40 19.71
CA SER A 610 -6.56 30.37 20.39
C SER A 610 -5.08 30.19 20.08
N ARG A 611 -4.64 29.02 19.68
CA ARG A 611 -3.22 28.76 19.31
C ARG A 611 -2.86 29.38 17.97
N TYR A 612 -3.77 29.36 17.00
CA TYR A 612 -3.45 29.59 15.62
C TYR A 612 -3.01 31.03 15.30
N TYR A 613 -3.54 32.00 16.02
CA TYR A 613 -3.14 33.42 15.89
C TYR A 613 -2.19 33.91 16.97
N HIS A 614 -1.90 33.08 18.01
CA HIS A 614 -1.02 33.48 19.12
C HIS A 614 0.45 33.34 18.72
N GLU A 615 1.28 34.29 19.17
CA GLU A 615 2.73 34.36 18.86
C GLU A 615 3.54 33.10 19.20
N ARG A 616 3.10 32.32 20.19
CA ARG A 616 3.74 31.07 20.58
C ARG A 616 3.58 29.96 19.53
N TYR A 617 2.49 29.96 18.74
CA TYR A 617 2.15 28.87 17.83
C TYR A 617 1.90 29.27 16.39
N GLN A 618 1.69 30.57 16.07
CA GLN A 618 1.33 31.05 14.71
C GLN A 618 2.30 30.55 13.61
N GLN A 619 3.61 30.38 13.94
CA GLN A 619 4.58 29.82 12.99
C GLN A 619 4.33 28.33 12.71
N ALA A 620 3.90 27.56 13.71
CA ALA A 620 3.51 26.16 13.56
C ALA A 620 2.19 26.03 12.79
N PHE A 621 1.21 26.91 13.08
CA PHE A 621 -0.05 26.96 12.33
C PHE A 621 0.15 27.24 10.85
N LYS A 622 1.15 28.07 10.51
CA LYS A 622 1.56 28.26 9.10
C LYS A 622 1.90 26.93 8.42
N LEU A 623 2.62 26.03 9.08
CA LEU A 623 2.98 24.71 8.51
C LEU A 623 1.75 23.83 8.26
N GLU A 624 0.75 23.88 9.16
CA GLU A 624 -0.52 23.19 8.95
C GLU A 624 -1.27 23.75 7.72
N CYS A 625 -1.32 25.08 7.58
CA CYS A 625 -1.92 25.74 6.41
C CYS A 625 -1.17 25.39 5.11
N GLU A 626 0.15 25.36 5.12
CA GLU A 626 0.97 24.97 3.97
C GLU A 626 0.69 23.51 3.54
N ALA A 627 0.52 22.59 4.50
CA ALA A 627 0.16 21.21 4.20
C ALA A 627 -1.22 21.10 3.52
N ILE A 628 -2.24 21.76 4.07
CA ILE A 628 -3.59 21.81 3.45
C ILE A 628 -3.55 22.42 2.05
N LYS A 629 -2.83 23.54 1.89
CA LYS A 629 -2.65 24.20 0.60
C LYS A 629 -2.00 23.27 -0.43
N SER A 630 -0.96 22.55 -0.05
CA SER A 630 -0.30 21.58 -0.94
C SER A 630 -1.29 20.49 -1.38
N VAL A 631 -2.05 19.94 -0.45
CA VAL A 631 -3.06 18.89 -0.76
C VAL A 631 -4.14 19.40 -1.71
N ARG A 632 -4.71 20.59 -1.45
CA ARG A 632 -5.81 21.12 -2.27
C ARG A 632 -5.35 21.65 -3.62
N ASN A 633 -4.30 22.48 -3.63
CA ASN A 633 -3.94 23.26 -4.81
C ASN A 633 -2.90 22.54 -5.69
N GLU A 634 -1.87 21.97 -5.10
CA GLU A 634 -0.81 21.29 -5.84
C GLU A 634 -1.23 19.87 -6.21
N MET A 635 -1.72 19.08 -5.23
CA MET A 635 -2.17 17.72 -5.49
C MET A 635 -3.58 17.63 -6.10
N GLY A 636 -4.37 18.73 -6.04
CA GLY A 636 -5.69 18.80 -6.65
C GLY A 636 -6.79 18.02 -5.91
N LEU A 637 -6.61 17.72 -4.64
CA LEU A 637 -7.59 17.03 -3.78
C LEU A 637 -8.55 18.06 -3.15
N THR A 638 -9.40 18.65 -3.98
CA THR A 638 -10.33 19.72 -3.59
C THR A 638 -11.49 19.27 -2.70
N ASN A 639 -11.65 17.96 -2.48
CA ASN A 639 -12.60 17.37 -1.54
C ASN A 639 -12.18 17.53 -0.06
N VAL A 640 -10.98 18.04 0.21
CA VAL A 640 -10.54 18.41 1.57
C VAL A 640 -11.22 19.71 1.98
N LYS A 641 -11.90 19.67 3.13
CA LYS A 641 -12.48 20.83 3.83
C LYS A 641 -11.77 20.99 5.17
N VAL A 642 -11.79 22.19 5.73
CA VAL A 642 -11.10 22.49 6.99
C VAL A 642 -12.10 22.70 8.11
N MET A 643 -11.78 22.27 9.32
CA MET A 643 -12.60 22.49 10.51
C MET A 643 -11.76 23.07 11.65
N ILE A 644 -12.26 24.15 12.24
CA ILE A 644 -11.64 24.86 13.35
C ILE A 644 -12.18 24.34 14.69
N PRO A 645 -11.35 23.70 15.53
CA PRO A 645 -11.76 23.23 16.86
C PRO A 645 -11.69 24.34 17.91
N PHE A 646 -12.48 24.19 18.94
CA PHE A 646 -12.45 24.92 20.20
C PHE A 646 -12.36 26.44 20.02
N CYS A 647 -13.24 26.99 19.16
CA CYS A 647 -13.36 28.40 18.88
C CYS A 647 -14.36 29.07 19.84
N ARG A 648 -13.91 29.84 20.80
CA ARG A 648 -14.71 30.33 21.94
C ARG A 648 -15.63 31.49 21.59
N THR A 649 -15.17 32.37 20.68
CA THR A 649 -15.91 33.60 20.33
C THR A 649 -15.89 33.85 18.83
N VAL A 650 -16.85 34.62 18.33
CA VAL A 650 -16.90 35.06 16.93
C VAL A 650 -15.66 35.85 16.53
N GLU A 651 -15.14 36.68 17.46
CA GLU A 651 -13.92 37.44 17.26
C GLU A 651 -12.67 36.53 17.12
N GLU A 652 -12.59 35.49 17.92
CA GLU A 652 -11.55 34.45 17.80
C GLU A 652 -11.65 33.77 16.43
N GLY A 653 -12.86 33.42 15.99
CA GLY A 653 -13.11 32.87 14.65
C GLY A 653 -12.60 33.77 13.53
N ARG A 654 -12.85 35.08 13.63
CA ARG A 654 -12.34 36.07 12.65
C ARG A 654 -10.82 36.08 12.61
N LYS A 655 -10.17 36.13 13.78
CA LYS A 655 -8.69 36.08 13.87
C LYS A 655 -8.10 34.82 13.24
N VAL A 656 -8.74 33.66 13.40
CA VAL A 656 -8.30 32.41 12.79
C VAL A 656 -8.43 32.46 11.28
N ILE A 657 -9.56 32.94 10.75
CA ILE A 657 -9.77 33.08 9.30
C ILE A 657 -8.75 34.05 8.71
N ASP A 658 -8.47 35.18 9.39
CA ASP A 658 -7.45 36.14 8.95
C ASP A 658 -6.04 35.49 8.97
N ALA A 659 -5.72 34.67 9.98
CA ALA A 659 -4.47 33.93 10.04
C ALA A 659 -4.36 32.86 8.93
N MET A 660 -5.45 32.15 8.60
CA MET A 660 -5.50 31.22 7.46
C MET A 660 -5.25 31.93 6.15
N LYS A 661 -5.95 33.05 5.92
CA LYS A 661 -5.80 33.92 4.73
C LYS A 661 -4.37 34.39 4.58
N ALA A 662 -3.74 34.90 5.65
CA ALA A 662 -2.35 35.33 5.66
C ALA A 662 -1.35 34.20 5.34
N ASN A 663 -1.72 32.95 5.60
CA ASN A 663 -0.92 31.76 5.30
C ASN A 663 -1.31 31.07 3.97
N GLY A 664 -2.18 31.72 3.17
CA GLY A 664 -2.52 31.28 1.82
C GLY A 664 -3.69 30.28 1.72
N LEU A 665 -4.41 30.03 2.81
CA LEU A 665 -5.72 29.37 2.78
C LEU A 665 -6.80 30.46 2.75
N ASP A 666 -7.10 30.93 1.54
CA ASP A 666 -7.99 32.06 1.28
C ASP A 666 -9.12 31.63 0.35
N ARG A 667 -10.36 31.80 0.79
CA ARG A 667 -11.57 31.49 0.02
C ARG A 667 -11.72 32.38 -1.24
N ASP A 668 -11.13 33.59 -1.23
CA ASP A 668 -11.10 34.45 -2.41
C ASP A 668 -10.24 33.89 -3.53
N LEU A 669 -9.18 33.13 -3.17
CA LEU A 669 -8.26 32.44 -4.09
C LEU A 669 -8.66 31.01 -4.42
N ASP A 670 -9.35 30.33 -3.51
CA ASP A 670 -9.88 28.97 -3.64
C ASP A 670 -11.37 28.96 -3.25
N PRO A 671 -12.29 29.33 -4.16
CA PRO A 671 -13.73 29.40 -3.87
C PRO A 671 -14.36 28.06 -3.45
N GLY A 672 -13.67 26.94 -3.69
CA GLY A 672 -14.07 25.59 -3.23
C GLY A 672 -13.63 25.25 -1.82
N LEU A 673 -12.90 26.13 -1.14
CA LEU A 673 -12.47 25.92 0.25
C LEU A 673 -13.63 26.24 1.21
N GLU A 674 -14.22 25.20 1.78
CA GLU A 674 -15.18 25.35 2.88
C GLU A 674 -14.44 25.25 4.23
N ILE A 675 -14.76 26.17 5.15
CA ILE A 675 -14.20 26.23 6.50
C ILE A 675 -15.33 26.04 7.51
N TYR A 676 -15.30 24.93 8.22
CA TYR A 676 -16.24 24.55 9.26
C TYR A 676 -15.74 24.99 10.64
N VAL A 677 -16.64 25.13 11.58
CA VAL A 677 -16.31 25.31 13.01
C VAL A 677 -16.92 24.18 13.85
N MET A 678 -16.18 23.71 14.85
CA MET A 678 -16.75 22.77 15.82
C MET A 678 -17.69 23.51 16.77
N ALA A 679 -18.93 23.03 16.81
CA ALA A 679 -19.91 23.45 17.81
C ALA A 679 -19.77 22.57 19.06
N GLU A 680 -18.83 22.91 19.92
CA GLU A 680 -18.43 22.10 21.08
C GLU A 680 -18.32 22.91 22.39
N ILE A 681 -18.64 24.21 22.30
CA ILE A 681 -18.69 25.14 23.43
C ILE A 681 -20.10 25.74 23.47
N PRO A 682 -20.78 25.92 24.62
CA PRO A 682 -22.09 26.50 24.67
C PRO A 682 -22.24 27.87 23.98
N SER A 683 -21.14 28.67 23.90
CA SER A 683 -21.14 29.93 23.16
C SER A 683 -21.35 29.75 21.67
N ASN A 684 -20.85 28.64 21.08
CA ASN A 684 -21.07 28.33 19.64
C ASN A 684 -22.55 28.10 19.35
N VAL A 685 -23.26 27.46 20.28
CA VAL A 685 -24.70 27.19 20.17
C VAL A 685 -25.51 28.47 20.33
N LEU A 686 -25.19 29.26 21.34
CA LEU A 686 -25.89 30.53 21.63
C LEU A 686 -25.76 31.53 20.50
N LEU A 687 -24.56 31.63 19.89
CA LEU A 687 -24.22 32.58 18.84
C LEU A 687 -24.06 31.91 17.45
N ALA A 688 -24.72 30.77 17.20
CA ALA A 688 -24.56 30.00 15.98
C ALA A 688 -24.80 30.82 14.70
N GLU A 689 -25.80 31.69 14.70
CA GLU A 689 -26.06 32.58 13.54
C GLU A 689 -24.91 33.54 13.27
N ALA A 690 -24.25 34.07 14.31
CA ALA A 690 -23.08 34.94 14.14
C ALA A 690 -21.84 34.15 13.66
N PHE A 691 -21.67 32.91 14.15
CA PHE A 691 -20.61 32.01 13.62
C PHE A 691 -20.87 31.61 12.17
N ALA A 692 -22.14 31.37 11.78
CA ALA A 692 -22.51 31.08 10.38
C ALA A 692 -22.18 32.22 9.41
N GLY A 693 -22.10 33.47 9.90
CA GLY A 693 -21.61 34.58 9.11
C GLY A 693 -20.11 34.54 8.77
N LEU A 694 -19.33 33.64 9.43
CA LEU A 694 -17.90 33.46 9.20
C LEU A 694 -17.56 32.08 8.61
N PHE A 695 -18.30 31.02 8.96
CA PHE A 695 -18.04 29.65 8.65
C PHE A 695 -19.08 29.06 7.72
N ASP A 696 -18.68 28.15 6.85
CA ASP A 696 -19.55 27.51 5.85
C ASP A 696 -20.40 26.37 6.43
N GLY A 697 -20.07 25.92 7.62
CA GLY A 697 -20.79 24.84 8.31
C GLY A 697 -20.30 24.58 9.74
N PHE A 698 -21.03 23.69 10.40
CA PHE A 698 -20.77 23.28 11.77
C PHE A 698 -20.56 21.77 11.86
N SER A 699 -19.74 21.37 12.82
CA SER A 699 -19.67 19.98 13.27
C SER A 699 -19.79 19.94 14.80
N ILE A 700 -20.82 19.30 15.29
CA ILE A 700 -21.07 19.21 16.75
C ILE A 700 -20.05 18.24 17.34
N GLY A 701 -19.19 18.74 18.24
CA GLY A 701 -18.30 17.96 19.08
C GLY A 701 -19.01 17.59 20.39
N SER A 702 -19.81 16.53 20.38
CA SER A 702 -20.70 16.19 21.52
C SER A 702 -19.93 15.93 22.81
N ASN A 703 -18.73 15.41 22.75
CA ASN A 703 -17.90 15.14 23.93
C ASN A 703 -17.54 16.43 24.69
N ASP A 704 -16.94 17.40 24.01
CA ASP A 704 -16.53 18.67 24.63
C ASP A 704 -17.77 19.51 24.98
N LEU A 705 -18.83 19.48 24.15
CA LEU A 705 -20.08 20.17 24.44
C LEU A 705 -20.72 19.60 25.71
N THR A 706 -20.75 18.28 25.91
CA THR A 706 -21.27 17.63 27.12
C THR A 706 -20.46 18.02 28.35
N GLN A 707 -19.13 17.95 28.23
CA GLN A 707 -18.20 18.32 29.30
C GLN A 707 -18.46 19.75 29.78
N LEU A 708 -18.58 20.69 28.85
CA LEU A 708 -18.73 22.12 29.17
C LEU A 708 -20.16 22.49 29.59
N ALA A 709 -21.18 21.81 29.04
CA ALA A 709 -22.57 22.01 29.42
C ALA A 709 -22.84 21.53 30.85
N LEU A 710 -22.22 20.41 31.26
CA LEU A 710 -22.42 19.82 32.58
C LEU A 710 -21.34 20.24 33.59
N GLY A 711 -20.29 20.95 33.16
CA GLY A 711 -19.20 21.35 34.03
C GLY A 711 -18.38 20.17 34.60
N ILE A 712 -18.18 19.13 33.77
CA ILE A 712 -17.55 17.86 34.15
C ILE A 712 -16.25 17.68 33.40
N ASP A 713 -15.19 17.29 34.09
CA ASP A 713 -14.00 16.77 33.45
C ASP A 713 -14.19 15.26 33.21
N ARG A 714 -14.30 14.87 31.92
CA ARG A 714 -14.47 13.47 31.49
C ARG A 714 -13.29 12.56 31.83
N ASP A 715 -12.11 13.14 32.00
CA ASP A 715 -10.87 12.41 32.31
C ASP A 715 -10.70 12.23 33.84
N SER A 716 -11.58 12.83 34.66
CA SER A 716 -11.55 12.70 36.13
C SER A 716 -12.15 11.36 36.58
N ALA A 717 -11.34 10.55 37.22
CA ALA A 717 -11.79 9.25 37.76
C ALA A 717 -12.98 9.35 38.77
N ILE A 718 -13.20 10.52 39.37
CA ILE A 718 -14.22 10.73 40.39
C ILE A 718 -15.56 11.12 39.76
N VAL A 719 -15.56 12.06 38.82
CA VAL A 719 -16.78 12.64 38.27
C VAL A 719 -17.15 12.15 36.86
N SER A 720 -16.30 11.36 36.22
CA SER A 720 -16.55 10.84 34.88
C SER A 720 -17.86 10.02 34.77
N SER A 721 -18.32 9.42 35.86
CA SER A 721 -19.61 8.70 35.88
C SER A 721 -20.83 9.60 35.66
N LEU A 722 -20.68 10.91 35.82
CA LEU A 722 -21.74 11.91 35.56
C LEU A 722 -21.75 12.34 34.08
N PHE A 723 -20.71 11.97 33.29
CA PHE A 723 -20.65 12.31 31.88
C PHE A 723 -21.66 11.48 31.09
N ASN A 724 -22.66 12.19 30.52
CA ASN A 724 -23.70 11.55 29.72
C ASN A 724 -24.11 12.45 28.56
N GLU A 725 -23.74 12.08 27.33
CA GLU A 725 -24.09 12.82 26.11
C GLU A 725 -25.62 12.81 25.84
N GLN A 726 -26.38 11.90 26.44
CA GLN A 726 -27.84 11.83 26.35
C GLN A 726 -28.56 12.72 27.35
N ASN A 727 -27.85 13.50 28.18
CA ASN A 727 -28.45 14.42 29.12
C ASN A 727 -29.37 15.45 28.41
N ASP A 728 -30.51 15.78 29.00
CA ASP A 728 -31.50 16.67 28.39
C ASP A 728 -30.94 18.07 28.10
N ALA A 729 -30.06 18.60 28.93
CA ALA A 729 -29.42 19.88 28.70
C ALA A 729 -28.54 19.84 27.45
N VAL A 730 -27.80 18.73 27.25
CA VAL A 730 -26.95 18.51 26.06
C VAL A 730 -27.81 18.38 24.81
N LYS A 731 -28.88 17.58 24.85
CA LYS A 731 -29.84 17.42 23.75
C LYS A 731 -30.52 18.74 23.38
N GLN A 732 -30.87 19.56 24.35
CA GLN A 732 -31.43 20.89 24.09
C GLN A 732 -30.43 21.81 23.37
N LEU A 733 -29.15 21.81 23.80
CA LEU A 733 -28.10 22.58 23.12
C LEU A 733 -27.89 22.09 21.68
N ILE A 734 -27.85 20.78 21.47
CA ILE A 734 -27.70 20.19 20.12
C ILE A 734 -28.88 20.59 19.23
N GLY A 735 -30.12 20.41 19.69
CA GLY A 735 -31.31 20.81 18.94
C GLY A 735 -31.35 22.32 18.64
N MET A 736 -30.89 23.15 19.58
CA MET A 736 -30.77 24.60 19.37
C MET A 736 -29.69 24.92 18.29
N ALA A 737 -28.53 24.24 18.31
CA ALA A 737 -27.48 24.42 17.35
C ALA A 737 -27.97 24.08 15.93
N ILE A 738 -28.65 22.95 15.74
CA ILE A 738 -29.19 22.51 14.46
C ILE A 738 -30.17 23.55 13.89
N ARG A 739 -31.16 23.95 14.68
CA ARG A 739 -32.17 24.93 14.22
C ARG A 739 -31.55 26.29 13.85
N LYS A 740 -30.63 26.80 14.66
CA LYS A 740 -29.97 28.09 14.38
C LYS A 740 -29.04 28.02 13.19
N ALA A 741 -28.29 26.92 13.01
CA ALA A 741 -27.46 26.74 11.83
C ALA A 741 -28.30 26.74 10.54
N HIS A 742 -29.40 25.98 10.52
CA HIS A 742 -30.33 25.94 9.39
C HIS A 742 -31.00 27.29 9.13
N HIS A 743 -31.40 27.99 10.19
CA HIS A 743 -31.97 29.34 10.04
C HIS A 743 -30.99 30.31 9.38
N ALA A 744 -29.69 30.14 9.62
CA ALA A 744 -28.63 30.91 8.98
C ALA A 744 -28.16 30.32 7.62
N GLY A 745 -28.78 29.26 7.13
CA GLY A 745 -28.43 28.61 5.86
C GLY A 745 -27.14 27.80 5.88
N ALA A 746 -26.60 27.47 7.07
CA ALA A 746 -25.36 26.73 7.22
C ALA A 746 -25.64 25.24 7.44
N LYS A 747 -24.76 24.38 6.90
CA LYS A 747 -24.76 22.93 7.13
C LYS A 747 -24.36 22.62 8.57
N ILE A 748 -24.90 21.55 9.14
CA ILE A 748 -24.52 21.07 10.47
C ILE A 748 -24.50 19.56 10.56
N GLY A 749 -23.34 19.02 10.95
CA GLY A 749 -23.17 17.61 11.23
C GLY A 749 -22.77 17.34 12.68
N LEU A 750 -22.66 16.07 13.05
CA LEU A 750 -22.13 15.64 14.35
C LEU A 750 -20.99 14.64 14.16
N CYS A 751 -19.91 14.83 14.91
CA CYS A 751 -18.72 13.98 14.87
C CYS A 751 -18.32 13.41 16.24
N GLY A 752 -19.28 13.27 17.16
CA GLY A 752 -19.06 12.69 18.48
C GLY A 752 -19.22 11.17 18.52
N GLN A 753 -18.96 10.59 19.69
CA GLN A 753 -19.04 9.15 19.93
C GLN A 753 -20.47 8.65 20.13
N ALA A 754 -21.36 9.48 20.68
CA ALA A 754 -22.70 9.07 21.12
C ALA A 754 -23.54 8.34 20.05
N PRO A 755 -23.59 8.74 18.76
CA PRO A 755 -24.36 8.01 17.76
C PRO A 755 -23.83 6.60 17.47
N SER A 756 -22.53 6.35 17.72
CA SER A 756 -21.94 5.03 17.59
C SER A 756 -22.32 4.10 18.74
N ASP A 757 -22.48 4.66 19.94
CA ASP A 757 -22.75 3.91 21.18
C ASP A 757 -24.24 3.77 21.45
N PHE A 758 -25.06 4.77 21.10
CA PHE A 758 -26.49 4.87 21.43
C PHE A 758 -27.35 5.08 20.16
N PRO A 759 -28.05 4.04 19.68
CA PRO A 759 -28.93 4.14 18.50
C PRO A 759 -30.02 5.19 18.60
N GLU A 760 -30.61 5.37 19.80
CA GLU A 760 -31.64 6.36 20.09
C GLU A 760 -31.14 7.80 19.97
N PHE A 761 -29.82 8.01 20.14
CA PHE A 761 -29.23 9.32 19.93
C PHE A 761 -29.14 9.68 18.44
N ALA A 762 -28.83 8.71 17.58
CA ALA A 762 -28.88 8.88 16.12
C ALA A 762 -30.32 9.22 15.67
N GLN A 763 -31.34 8.53 16.24
CA GLN A 763 -32.74 8.82 15.95
C GLN A 763 -33.12 10.26 16.38
N PHE A 764 -32.69 10.69 17.56
CA PHE A 764 -32.90 12.07 18.01
C PHE A 764 -32.33 13.10 17.04
N LEU A 765 -31.09 12.90 16.57
CA LEU A 765 -30.42 13.80 15.63
C LEU A 765 -31.17 13.92 14.29
N VAL A 766 -31.63 12.80 13.74
CA VAL A 766 -32.43 12.76 12.51
C VAL A 766 -33.74 13.52 12.69
N GLN A 767 -34.42 13.35 13.81
CA GLN A 767 -35.67 14.09 14.15
C GLN A 767 -35.44 15.59 14.29
N GLN A 768 -34.22 16.03 14.66
CA GLN A 768 -33.86 17.46 14.66
C GLN A 768 -33.46 17.97 13.31
N GLY A 769 -33.36 17.10 12.28
CA GLY A 769 -33.02 17.48 10.88
C GLY A 769 -31.55 17.63 10.63
N ILE A 770 -30.66 16.91 11.33
CA ILE A 770 -29.21 17.00 11.14
C ILE A 770 -28.78 16.58 9.71
N ASP A 771 -27.81 17.28 9.10
CA ASP A 771 -27.36 17.00 7.73
C ASP A 771 -26.43 15.78 7.62
N SER A 772 -25.61 15.52 8.64
CA SER A 772 -24.69 14.39 8.64
C SER A 772 -24.37 13.88 10.04
N ILE A 773 -24.15 12.57 10.14
CA ILE A 773 -23.67 11.92 11.36
C ILE A 773 -22.40 11.13 11.02
N SER A 774 -21.34 11.37 11.78
CA SER A 774 -20.08 10.66 11.60
C SER A 774 -19.94 9.53 12.61
N PHE A 775 -19.62 8.34 12.13
CA PHE A 775 -19.49 7.13 12.92
C PHE A 775 -18.05 6.62 12.93
N ASN A 776 -17.67 5.94 13.99
CA ASN A 776 -16.52 5.06 13.94
C ASN A 776 -16.76 3.93 12.94
N PRO A 777 -15.71 3.39 12.32
CA PRO A 777 -15.86 2.37 11.27
C PRO A 777 -16.68 1.15 11.68
N ASP A 778 -16.54 0.70 12.92
CA ASP A 778 -17.25 -0.47 13.49
C ASP A 778 -18.74 -0.21 13.75
N ALA A 779 -19.15 1.05 13.89
CA ALA A 779 -20.54 1.44 14.13
C ALA A 779 -21.28 1.91 12.86
N LEU A 780 -20.58 2.14 11.73
CA LEU A 780 -21.15 2.76 10.54
C LEU A 780 -22.38 2.02 9.99
N VAL A 781 -22.29 0.71 9.84
CA VAL A 781 -23.37 -0.10 9.24
C VAL A 781 -24.64 -0.01 10.07
N LYS A 782 -24.49 -0.23 11.37
CA LYS A 782 -25.62 -0.09 12.31
C LYS A 782 -26.13 1.35 12.37
N GLY A 783 -25.23 2.32 12.25
CA GLY A 783 -25.57 3.74 12.15
C GLY A 783 -26.45 4.05 10.94
N ILE A 784 -26.11 3.53 9.76
CA ILE A 784 -26.90 3.67 8.53
C ILE A 784 -28.30 3.09 8.71
N GLU A 785 -28.41 1.88 9.26
CA GLU A 785 -29.70 1.26 9.55
C GLU A 785 -30.56 2.10 10.52
N ASN A 786 -29.93 2.67 11.55
CA ASN A 786 -30.61 3.49 12.53
C ASN A 786 -31.11 4.81 11.96
N ILE A 787 -30.29 5.48 11.12
CA ILE A 787 -30.68 6.70 10.40
C ILE A 787 -31.88 6.38 9.51
N LYS A 788 -31.80 5.34 8.70
CA LYS A 788 -32.87 4.95 7.78
C LYS A 788 -34.19 4.72 8.50
N LYS A 789 -34.17 3.93 9.59
CA LYS A 789 -35.35 3.70 10.44
C LYS A 789 -35.92 4.99 11.04
N ALA A 790 -35.06 5.96 11.37
CA ALA A 790 -35.49 7.25 11.90
C ALA A 790 -36.12 8.13 10.81
N GLU A 791 -35.57 8.15 9.60
CA GLU A 791 -36.16 8.87 8.46
C GLU A 791 -37.54 8.32 8.10
N GLU A 792 -37.67 6.98 7.98
CA GLU A 792 -38.96 6.31 7.73
C GLU A 792 -40.04 6.69 8.76
N ARG A 793 -39.71 6.75 10.06
CA ARG A 793 -40.64 7.16 11.12
C ARG A 793 -41.01 8.63 11.05
N THR A 794 -40.09 9.49 10.66
CA THR A 794 -40.33 10.94 10.54
C THR A 794 -41.29 11.24 9.39
N ILE A 795 -41.14 10.54 8.25
CA ILE A 795 -42.04 10.66 7.08
C ILE A 795 -43.48 10.19 7.46
N LEU A 796 -43.63 9.14 8.26
CA LEU A 796 -44.92 8.61 8.66
C LEU A 796 -45.64 9.48 9.72
N SER A 797 -44.92 10.46 10.32
CA SER A 797 -45.46 11.36 11.36
C SER A 797 -45.86 12.75 10.84
N VAL A 798 -45.61 13.03 9.56
CA VAL A 798 -46.05 14.22 8.80
C VAL A 798 -47.23 13.85 7.92
#